data_3ce2e798223107ec2843140264cb7aa1
#
_entry.id   3ce2e798223107ec2843140264cb7aa1
#
_cell.length_a   1.000
_cell.length_b   1.000
_cell.length_c   1.000
_cell.angle_alpha   90.00
_cell.angle_beta   90.00
_cell.angle_gamma   90.00
#
_symmetry.space_group_name_H-M   'P 1'
#
loop_
_entity.id
_entity.type
_entity.pdbx_description
1 polymer ?
#
loop_
_entity_poly.entity_id
_entity_poly.type
_entity_poly.pdbx_seq_one_letter_code
_entity_poly.pdbx_strand_id
1 'polypeptide(L)'
;MSIKRTLLTLCALLAATAAGAQEIAHDPEIVCGRLANGMTYYLCHNANPAGTAEFYIAHNVGALQEEDNQNGLAHFLEHMAFNGTRHYPDKELLEFLAKEGVRFGYNVNAYTAKTETVYNLSKVPLVRESFIDSVLLVLRDWSCDISCEQKALDEERGVISEEWRLGDEPRSRMARKQTALIYKDSKQAERTVIGTLEVINGFKRDEILDFYHKWYRPDLQAVIIVGDFDSEEMAARVERCLGSIPAPVNPEPKGEYIPPAQPSPMFADMTDPEIKYQAYKAFYKQRATVTDHGSKAFFKDFMCRQIITSVLADRFTERTRGKGSPVQSATAVLNPYSPDMYVTMLTLVAKGKRPLLDCVGFAETEVQRLLRYGISARELEAAKLHISTKMHLDDSRQKEEVANNEIVGCILSSFLTGSPLVLPTTLKAIRQEALESITEADIAPYPALMFEQCEQIYSNSYNDVKEPGAAPSAEQMQQAIAAARETDIAPDYLEYPEFDLNVDAIPGKIVKTAPVKGMDFEKWTLSNGVSVFYKHAAPAEGSDHLSMTWLFDTGYKALEQDNITAGRYAVHYNRRTAGSRGRSHGDWRHYPELSGIKLMLGGGTNSARIDITARTDRTETAFKLAWLQVMEPYFGTDSELENAKAASLKSLGKEPSPRNLFDDKTQEMIFGDHPWQQKIDSTSIEAVDLPLLEDVYRRSYSDISTLKVIICSDLEEDLIREMVCTYVASLGGGYPYSKGKYLPATPTFKGELRYEESHTPLSEPLTDISYNFLSNIGNSPRECAEVEFLDYIMSARYLSLIREERGGAYSVFLNTVVSDEKGIPTKSTVHFQTRPEMKDILLGDIQQEMDRMCQDGPSEKEMELALKYLVKHHYENEARIARSLPQQENRMVEYVRWGKKYGYDAEKLYRSVSAKDVRRLARKINSARKSILIYEEK
;
A
#
# COMPACT_ATOMS: atom_id res chain seq x y z
N MET A 1 -14.99 11.83 -45.85
CA MET A 1 -14.33 12.62 -44.83
C MET A 1 -13.21 11.84 -44.06
N SER A 2 -13.15 10.52 -44.23
CA SER A 2 -12.19 9.63 -43.50
C SER A 2 -10.70 9.81 -43.89
N ILE A 3 -10.38 9.81 -45.18
CA ILE A 3 -8.99 9.80 -45.70
C ILE A 3 -8.21 11.08 -45.36
N LYS A 4 -8.88 12.26 -45.30
CA LYS A 4 -8.21 13.51 -44.92
C LYS A 4 -7.85 13.58 -43.41
N ARG A 5 -8.68 12.95 -42.56
CA ARG A 5 -8.36 12.88 -41.10
C ARG A 5 -7.18 11.94 -40.85
N THR A 6 -7.14 10.78 -41.50
CA THR A 6 -6.02 9.82 -41.34
C THR A 6 -4.70 10.39 -41.84
N LEU A 7 -4.68 11.18 -42.94
CA LEU A 7 -3.47 11.84 -43.42
C LEU A 7 -3.04 12.98 -42.47
N LEU A 8 -3.95 13.74 -41.91
CA LEU A 8 -3.61 14.79 -40.92
C LEU A 8 -3.06 14.22 -39.63
N THR A 9 -3.58 13.09 -39.16
CA THR A 9 -3.08 12.37 -37.96
C THR A 9 -1.70 11.79 -38.23
N LEU A 10 -1.44 11.22 -39.39
CA LEU A 10 -0.13 10.72 -39.78
C LEU A 10 0.91 11.86 -39.94
N CYS A 11 0.50 13.01 -40.50
CA CYS A 11 1.39 14.18 -40.63
C CYS A 11 1.66 14.84 -39.29
N ALA A 12 0.72 14.85 -38.35
CA ALA A 12 0.94 15.35 -36.99
C ALA A 12 1.88 14.45 -36.17
N LEU A 13 1.74 13.12 -36.29
CA LEU A 13 2.68 12.16 -35.72
C LEU A 13 4.09 12.27 -36.36
N LEU A 14 4.19 12.40 -37.68
CA LEU A 14 5.49 12.61 -38.36
C LEU A 14 6.12 13.97 -38.02
N ALA A 15 5.35 15.00 -37.75
CA ALA A 15 5.86 16.27 -37.27
C ALA A 15 6.33 16.23 -35.80
N ALA A 16 5.70 15.42 -34.95
CA ALA A 16 6.15 15.18 -33.56
C ALA A 16 7.44 14.35 -33.49
N THR A 17 7.68 13.44 -34.46
CA THR A 17 8.93 12.66 -34.57
C THR A 17 10.07 13.45 -35.19
N ALA A 18 9.80 14.58 -35.87
CA ALA A 18 10.83 15.46 -36.46
C ALA A 18 11.33 16.55 -35.51
N ALA A 19 10.63 16.85 -34.42
CA ALA A 19 11.19 17.55 -33.28
C ALA A 19 12.05 16.55 -32.52
N GLY A 20 13.38 16.53 -32.79
CA GLY A 20 14.33 15.58 -32.25
C GLY A 20 14.06 15.31 -30.78
N ALA A 21 13.82 14.05 -30.43
CA ALA A 21 13.60 13.63 -29.07
C ALA A 21 14.75 14.15 -28.21
N GLN A 22 14.50 15.13 -27.36
CA GLN A 22 15.53 15.69 -26.50
C GLN A 22 15.81 14.64 -25.43
N GLU A 23 16.94 13.98 -25.57
CA GLU A 23 17.43 12.98 -24.62
C GLU A 23 17.64 13.65 -23.26
N ILE A 24 17.19 13.00 -22.21
CA ILE A 24 17.37 13.48 -20.84
C ILE A 24 18.80 13.16 -20.41
N ALA A 25 19.58 14.16 -20.09
CA ALA A 25 20.94 13.99 -19.61
C ALA A 25 20.97 13.20 -18.29
N HIS A 26 21.96 12.33 -18.15
CA HIS A 26 22.22 11.61 -16.90
C HIS A 26 22.53 12.59 -15.76
N ASP A 27 22.05 12.27 -14.56
CA ASP A 27 22.39 13.07 -13.40
C ASP A 27 23.85 12.81 -13.00
N PRO A 28 24.72 13.83 -12.93
CA PRO A 28 26.15 13.66 -12.69
C PRO A 28 26.48 13.13 -11.30
N GLU A 29 25.53 13.13 -10.37
CA GLU A 29 25.72 12.63 -9.03
C GLU A 29 25.61 11.10 -8.97
N ILE A 30 25.11 10.45 -10.01
CA ILE A 30 25.06 8.99 -10.14
C ILE A 30 26.26 8.54 -10.95
N VAL A 31 27.27 8.00 -10.28
CA VAL A 31 28.44 7.41 -10.92
C VAL A 31 28.04 6.08 -11.55
N CYS A 32 28.18 5.97 -12.86
CA CYS A 32 27.91 4.76 -13.62
C CYS A 32 29.18 4.25 -14.31
N GLY A 33 29.43 2.96 -14.24
CA GLY A 33 30.55 2.35 -14.92
C GLY A 33 30.29 0.89 -15.29
N ARG A 34 31.21 0.31 -16.08
CA ARG A 34 31.13 -1.09 -16.48
C ARG A 34 32.45 -1.78 -16.21
N LEU A 35 32.40 -2.89 -15.46
CA LEU A 35 33.57 -3.73 -15.17
C LEU A 35 34.07 -4.47 -16.43
N ALA A 36 35.30 -4.91 -16.39
CA ALA A 36 35.93 -5.64 -17.50
C ALA A 36 35.18 -6.93 -17.88
N ASN A 37 34.50 -7.55 -16.93
CA ASN A 37 33.68 -8.75 -17.15
C ASN A 37 32.27 -8.46 -17.72
N GLY A 38 31.94 -7.18 -17.93
CA GLY A 38 30.65 -6.75 -18.49
C GLY A 38 29.56 -6.34 -17.49
N MET A 39 29.80 -6.51 -16.17
CA MET A 39 28.85 -6.07 -15.14
C MET A 39 28.79 -4.56 -15.10
N THR A 40 27.57 -4.02 -14.98
CA THR A 40 27.36 -2.59 -14.75
C THR A 40 27.38 -2.28 -13.26
N TYR A 41 27.87 -1.11 -12.87
CA TYR A 41 27.72 -0.63 -11.50
C TYR A 41 27.19 0.80 -11.49
N TYR A 42 26.41 1.10 -10.45
CA TYR A 42 25.86 2.42 -10.18
C TYR A 42 26.12 2.76 -8.71
N LEU A 43 26.71 3.93 -8.47
CA LEU A 43 27.04 4.43 -7.14
C LEU A 43 26.48 5.83 -6.97
N CYS A 44 25.86 6.12 -5.84
CA CYS A 44 25.41 7.45 -5.51
C CYS A 44 25.66 7.73 -4.03
N HIS A 45 26.44 8.79 -3.76
CA HIS A 45 26.55 9.28 -2.39
C HIS A 45 25.25 9.94 -1.95
N ASN A 46 24.69 9.47 -0.84
CA ASN A 46 23.54 10.10 -0.18
C ASN A 46 23.47 9.68 1.29
N ALA A 47 23.42 10.65 2.20
CA ALA A 47 23.46 10.40 3.64
C ALA A 47 22.07 10.36 4.29
N ASN A 48 21.07 9.80 3.61
CA ASN A 48 19.71 9.72 4.11
C ASN A 48 19.13 8.30 4.07
N PRO A 49 19.22 7.53 5.17
CA PRO A 49 19.80 7.91 6.48
C PRO A 49 21.33 7.85 6.50
N ALA A 50 21.94 8.75 7.27
CA ALA A 50 23.40 8.82 7.44
C ALA A 50 23.98 7.54 8.04
N GLY A 51 25.25 7.24 7.72
CA GLY A 51 25.97 6.07 8.23
C GLY A 51 25.47 4.73 7.70
N THR A 52 24.61 4.72 6.68
CA THR A 52 24.04 3.50 6.08
C THR A 52 24.12 3.51 4.56
N ALA A 53 23.99 2.34 3.95
CA ALA A 53 23.83 2.23 2.50
C ALA A 53 22.86 1.11 2.12
N GLU A 54 22.31 1.25 0.92
CA GLU A 54 21.55 0.26 0.17
C GLU A 54 22.50 -0.49 -0.76
N PHE A 55 22.53 -1.81 -0.73
CA PHE A 55 23.33 -2.67 -1.58
C PHE A 55 22.41 -3.60 -2.36
N TYR A 56 22.39 -3.46 -3.67
CA TYR A 56 21.55 -4.24 -4.57
C TYR A 56 22.37 -4.95 -5.63
N ILE A 57 21.98 -6.17 -5.98
CA ILE A 57 22.38 -6.79 -7.22
C ILE A 57 21.12 -7.12 -8.02
N ALA A 58 21.03 -6.57 -9.21
CA ALA A 58 19.94 -6.76 -10.14
C ALA A 58 20.37 -7.64 -11.30
N HIS A 59 19.60 -8.70 -11.54
CA HIS A 59 19.73 -9.57 -12.71
C HIS A 59 18.62 -9.20 -13.68
N ASN A 60 18.95 -8.78 -14.88
CA ASN A 60 18.00 -8.58 -15.97
C ASN A 60 17.57 -9.94 -16.56
N VAL A 61 17.12 -10.82 -15.69
CA VAL A 61 16.76 -12.23 -15.89
C VAL A 61 15.65 -12.60 -14.93
N GLY A 62 14.61 -13.23 -15.43
CA GLY A 62 13.47 -13.68 -14.64
C GLY A 62 12.78 -14.89 -15.25
N ALA A 63 11.49 -15.09 -14.96
CA ALA A 63 10.75 -16.26 -15.42
C ALA A 63 10.65 -16.42 -16.96
N LEU A 64 10.83 -15.35 -17.74
CA LEU A 64 10.80 -15.42 -19.20
C LEU A 64 12.03 -16.13 -19.80
N GLN A 65 13.11 -16.27 -19.07
CA GLN A 65 14.28 -17.01 -19.50
C GLN A 65 14.19 -18.52 -19.27
N GLU A 66 13.19 -18.98 -18.52
CA GLU A 66 12.98 -20.40 -18.21
C GLU A 66 12.56 -21.21 -19.43
N GLU A 67 13.02 -22.42 -19.55
CA GLU A 67 12.47 -23.43 -20.46
C GLU A 67 11.21 -24.07 -19.84
N ASP A 68 10.48 -24.93 -20.59
CA ASP A 68 9.21 -25.46 -20.12
C ASP A 68 9.36 -26.32 -18.86
N ASN A 69 10.42 -27.11 -18.78
CA ASN A 69 10.76 -27.90 -17.59
C ASN A 69 11.39 -27.08 -16.44
N GLN A 70 11.55 -25.78 -16.62
CA GLN A 70 12.13 -24.86 -15.65
C GLN A 70 11.11 -23.86 -15.08
N ASN A 71 9.81 -23.98 -15.42
CA ASN A 71 8.79 -23.02 -15.01
C ASN A 71 8.69 -22.90 -13.49
N GLY A 72 9.22 -21.79 -12.93
CA GLY A 72 9.33 -21.48 -11.50
C GLY A 72 10.76 -21.57 -10.95
N LEU A 73 11.77 -22.01 -11.76
CA LEU A 73 13.14 -22.16 -11.25
C LEU A 73 13.88 -20.83 -11.06
N ALA A 74 13.50 -19.76 -11.74
CA ALA A 74 14.01 -18.42 -11.45
C ALA A 74 13.69 -17.99 -10.01
N HIS A 75 12.44 -18.18 -9.59
CA HIS A 75 12.00 -17.91 -8.23
C HIS A 75 12.58 -18.92 -7.22
N PHE A 76 12.66 -20.19 -7.58
CA PHE A 76 13.31 -21.19 -6.73
C PHE A 76 14.79 -20.86 -6.48
N LEU A 77 15.50 -20.38 -7.49
CA LEU A 77 16.90 -19.95 -7.37
C LEU A 77 17.04 -18.73 -6.45
N GLU A 78 16.05 -17.82 -6.46
CA GLU A 78 16.01 -16.72 -5.53
C GLU A 78 16.03 -17.21 -4.07
N HIS A 79 15.19 -18.19 -3.73
CA HIS A 79 15.17 -18.80 -2.40
C HIS A 79 16.52 -19.47 -2.05
N MET A 80 17.12 -20.14 -3.03
CA MET A 80 18.41 -20.82 -2.81
C MET A 80 19.55 -19.87 -2.48
N ALA A 81 19.48 -18.62 -2.87
CA ALA A 81 20.46 -17.59 -2.51
C ALA A 81 20.56 -17.35 -0.99
N PHE A 82 19.54 -17.73 -0.23
CA PHE A 82 19.50 -17.64 1.24
C PHE A 82 19.77 -18.97 1.94
N ASN A 83 19.80 -20.09 1.17
CA ASN A 83 19.97 -21.44 1.65
C ASN A 83 21.43 -21.97 1.43
N GLY A 84 22.36 -21.10 1.11
CA GLY A 84 23.78 -21.40 1.04
C GLY A 84 24.46 -20.87 -0.21
N THR A 85 25.61 -20.27 0.02
CA THR A 85 26.51 -19.79 -1.01
C THR A 85 27.93 -20.34 -0.75
N ARG A 86 28.85 -20.09 -1.66
CA ARG A 86 30.25 -20.56 -1.57
C ARG A 86 30.95 -20.13 -0.27
N HIS A 87 30.76 -18.85 0.15
CA HIS A 87 31.43 -18.29 1.31
C HIS A 87 30.57 -18.32 2.58
N TYR A 88 29.30 -18.58 2.44
CA TYR A 88 28.34 -18.70 3.53
C TYR A 88 27.51 -19.99 3.33
N PRO A 89 28.03 -21.17 3.69
CA PRO A 89 27.33 -22.42 3.53
C PRO A 89 26.08 -22.48 4.43
N ASP A 90 25.09 -23.26 4.03
CA ASP A 90 23.81 -23.41 4.71
C ASP A 90 23.16 -22.05 5.00
N LYS A 91 22.80 -21.77 6.24
CA LYS A 91 22.15 -20.51 6.68
C LYS A 91 23.11 -19.52 7.35
N GLU A 92 24.42 -19.73 7.23
CA GLU A 92 25.43 -18.88 7.87
C GLU A 92 25.35 -17.42 7.44
N LEU A 93 24.91 -17.16 6.20
CA LEU A 93 24.70 -15.80 5.69
C LEU A 93 23.75 -14.99 6.59
N LEU A 94 22.61 -15.56 6.92
CA LEU A 94 21.58 -14.87 7.72
C LEU A 94 22.06 -14.65 9.15
N GLU A 95 22.80 -15.61 9.73
CA GLU A 95 23.41 -15.44 11.05
C GLU A 95 24.53 -14.39 11.05
N PHE A 96 25.33 -14.34 9.99
CA PHE A 96 26.38 -13.32 9.83
C PHE A 96 25.79 -11.93 9.78
N LEU A 97 24.77 -11.70 8.94
CA LEU A 97 24.10 -10.41 8.80
C LEU A 97 23.36 -9.98 10.07
N ALA A 98 22.71 -10.92 10.75
CA ALA A 98 22.00 -10.63 12.01
C ALA A 98 22.94 -10.13 13.12
N LYS A 99 24.21 -10.58 13.17
CA LYS A 99 25.21 -10.08 14.13
C LYS A 99 25.51 -8.59 13.95
N GLU A 100 25.26 -8.04 12.77
CA GLU A 100 25.43 -6.61 12.47
C GLU A 100 24.10 -5.84 12.46
N GLY A 101 23.03 -6.46 12.97
CA GLY A 101 21.68 -5.85 13.03
C GLY A 101 20.99 -5.75 11.67
N VAL A 102 21.39 -6.58 10.70
CA VAL A 102 20.77 -6.70 9.38
C VAL A 102 19.90 -7.96 9.37
N ARG A 103 18.58 -7.78 9.35
CA ARG A 103 17.60 -8.86 9.56
C ARG A 103 16.95 -9.29 8.25
N PHE A 104 16.82 -10.62 8.06
CA PHE A 104 16.06 -11.22 6.97
C PHE A 104 14.57 -10.81 7.04
N GLY A 105 13.97 -10.55 5.90
CA GLY A 105 12.59 -10.11 5.77
C GLY A 105 12.34 -8.62 6.10
N TYR A 106 13.36 -7.92 6.64
CA TYR A 106 13.29 -6.47 6.89
C TYR A 106 14.38 -5.69 6.15
N ASN A 107 15.66 -6.11 6.32
CA ASN A 107 16.79 -5.48 5.66
C ASN A 107 17.28 -6.31 4.46
N VAL A 108 17.11 -7.61 4.51
CA VAL A 108 17.54 -8.57 3.49
C VAL A 108 16.29 -9.09 2.81
N ASN A 109 16.17 -8.85 1.53
CA ASN A 109 15.05 -9.31 0.70
C ASN A 109 15.54 -9.64 -0.71
N ALA A 110 14.66 -10.29 -1.46
CA ALA A 110 14.77 -10.45 -2.89
C ALA A 110 13.39 -10.49 -3.52
N TYR A 111 13.33 -10.39 -4.82
CA TYR A 111 12.13 -10.67 -5.58
C TYR A 111 12.48 -11.16 -6.98
N THR A 112 11.64 -12.01 -7.51
CA THR A 112 11.66 -12.46 -8.91
C THR A 112 10.43 -11.93 -9.63
N ALA A 113 10.64 -11.40 -10.83
CA ALA A 113 9.58 -11.02 -11.75
C ALA A 113 9.71 -11.82 -13.05
N LYS A 114 8.92 -11.46 -14.07
CA LYS A 114 9.02 -12.13 -15.37
C LYS A 114 10.33 -11.80 -16.10
N THR A 115 10.86 -10.61 -15.90
CA THR A 115 11.99 -10.05 -16.64
C THR A 115 13.24 -9.86 -15.81
N GLU A 116 13.12 -9.86 -14.47
CA GLU A 116 14.24 -9.58 -13.57
C GLU A 116 14.18 -10.40 -12.28
N THR A 117 15.33 -10.53 -11.63
CA THR A 117 15.49 -10.99 -10.24
C THR A 117 16.43 -10.04 -9.51
N VAL A 118 16.02 -9.54 -8.36
CA VAL A 118 16.78 -8.53 -7.60
C VAL A 118 16.95 -8.99 -6.16
N TYR A 119 18.19 -8.92 -5.67
CA TYR A 119 18.53 -9.17 -4.26
C TYR A 119 19.00 -7.88 -3.62
N ASN A 120 18.65 -7.65 -2.37
CA ASN A 120 19.04 -6.44 -1.68
C ASN A 120 19.38 -6.62 -0.21
N LEU A 121 20.30 -5.78 0.23
CA LEU A 121 20.65 -5.51 1.62
C LEU A 121 20.40 -4.04 1.87
N SER A 122 19.35 -3.73 2.60
CA SER A 122 18.87 -2.36 2.83
C SER A 122 19.31 -1.84 4.18
N LYS A 123 19.65 -0.54 4.24
CA LYS A 123 20.06 0.17 5.46
C LYS A 123 21.23 -0.55 6.18
N VAL A 124 22.20 -1.01 5.40
CA VAL A 124 23.39 -1.64 5.93
C VAL A 124 24.25 -0.62 6.66
N PRO A 125 24.61 -0.83 7.94
CA PRO A 125 25.43 0.11 8.67
C PRO A 125 26.87 0.11 8.17
N LEU A 126 27.41 1.30 7.88
CA LEU A 126 28.79 1.48 7.40
C LEU A 126 29.80 1.61 8.56
N VAL A 127 29.72 0.69 9.53
CA VAL A 127 30.46 0.79 10.81
C VAL A 127 31.94 0.44 10.72
N ARG A 128 32.33 -0.36 9.71
CA ARG A 128 33.71 -0.78 9.48
C ARG A 128 33.92 -1.28 8.05
N GLU A 129 35.11 -1.04 7.51
CA GLU A 129 35.45 -1.41 6.14
C GLU A 129 35.34 -2.92 5.88
N SER A 130 35.78 -3.76 6.82
CA SER A 130 35.71 -5.21 6.68
C SER A 130 34.28 -5.73 6.56
N PHE A 131 33.29 -5.04 7.13
CA PHE A 131 31.91 -5.41 6.98
C PHE A 131 31.36 -5.02 5.60
N ILE A 132 31.75 -3.85 5.09
CA ILE A 132 31.44 -3.43 3.72
C ILE A 132 31.98 -4.44 2.71
N ASP A 133 33.25 -4.85 2.87
CA ASP A 133 33.86 -5.87 2.00
C ASP A 133 33.12 -7.22 2.09
N SER A 134 32.65 -7.62 3.26
CA SER A 134 31.83 -8.81 3.43
C SER A 134 30.44 -8.68 2.76
N VAL A 135 29.81 -7.51 2.80
CA VAL A 135 28.54 -7.25 2.11
C VAL A 135 28.75 -7.32 0.59
N LEU A 136 29.84 -6.77 0.07
CA LEU A 136 30.18 -6.92 -1.36
C LEU A 136 30.44 -8.39 -1.74
N LEU A 137 31.03 -9.18 -0.85
CA LEU A 137 31.21 -10.61 -1.04
C LEU A 137 29.85 -11.35 -1.09
N VAL A 138 28.88 -10.93 -0.30
CA VAL A 138 27.50 -11.45 -0.39
C VAL A 138 26.90 -11.17 -1.77
N LEU A 139 27.01 -9.93 -2.27
CA LEU A 139 26.52 -9.60 -3.62
C LEU A 139 27.23 -10.44 -4.69
N ARG A 140 28.54 -10.67 -4.53
CA ARG A 140 29.29 -11.53 -5.42
C ARG A 140 28.78 -12.97 -5.41
N ASP A 141 28.53 -13.50 -4.22
CA ASP A 141 28.00 -14.86 -4.07
C ASP A 141 26.60 -14.99 -4.70
N TRP A 142 25.74 -14.02 -4.52
CA TRP A 142 24.43 -13.97 -5.19
C TRP A 142 24.52 -13.81 -6.70
N SER A 143 25.63 -13.21 -7.19
CA SER A 143 25.89 -13.10 -8.61
C SER A 143 26.24 -14.42 -9.29
N CYS A 144 27.09 -15.24 -8.65
CA CYS A 144 27.70 -16.37 -9.35
C CYS A 144 28.07 -17.60 -8.49
N ASP A 145 27.87 -17.56 -7.17
CA ASP A 145 28.35 -18.59 -6.24
C ASP A 145 27.23 -19.16 -5.32
N ILE A 146 25.97 -19.21 -5.78
CA ILE A 146 24.85 -19.89 -5.08
C ILE A 146 25.08 -21.41 -5.17
N SER A 147 25.02 -22.11 -4.02
CA SER A 147 25.46 -23.51 -3.94
C SER A 147 24.45 -24.52 -4.51
N CYS A 148 23.16 -24.26 -4.39
CA CYS A 148 22.07 -25.18 -4.79
C CYS A 148 22.32 -26.62 -4.33
N GLU A 149 22.66 -26.83 -3.05
CA GLU A 149 22.89 -28.17 -2.51
C GLU A 149 21.59 -29.00 -2.53
N GLN A 150 21.70 -30.30 -2.88
CA GLN A 150 20.53 -31.17 -3.05
C GLN A 150 19.62 -31.19 -1.81
N LYS A 151 20.22 -31.26 -0.61
CA LYS A 151 19.47 -31.25 0.63
C LYS A 151 18.66 -29.98 0.81
N ALA A 152 19.26 -28.82 0.58
CA ALA A 152 18.59 -27.52 0.68
C ALA A 152 17.47 -27.36 -0.38
N LEU A 153 17.68 -27.87 -1.60
CA LEU A 153 16.64 -27.91 -2.63
C LEU A 153 15.43 -28.72 -2.17
N ASP A 154 15.66 -29.91 -1.61
CA ASP A 154 14.57 -30.78 -1.19
C ASP A 154 13.79 -30.23 0.01
N GLU A 155 14.46 -29.52 0.93
CA GLU A 155 13.83 -28.80 2.04
C GLU A 155 12.99 -27.61 1.54
N GLU A 156 13.49 -26.84 0.57
CA GLU A 156 12.83 -25.65 0.06
C GLU A 156 11.58 -25.93 -0.80
N ARG A 157 11.47 -27.12 -1.42
CA ARG A 157 10.27 -27.52 -2.18
C ARG A 157 9.00 -27.39 -1.35
N GLY A 158 9.05 -27.77 -0.08
CA GLY A 158 7.93 -27.65 0.84
C GLY A 158 7.52 -26.21 1.08
N VAL A 159 8.49 -25.32 1.26
CA VAL A 159 8.26 -23.90 1.51
C VAL A 159 7.61 -23.21 0.29
N ILE A 160 8.15 -23.45 -0.91
CA ILE A 160 7.62 -22.88 -2.14
C ILE A 160 6.24 -23.47 -2.50
N SER A 161 6.01 -24.75 -2.23
CA SER A 161 4.69 -25.36 -2.41
C SER A 161 3.64 -24.73 -1.51
N GLU A 162 3.99 -24.38 -0.26
CA GLU A 162 3.08 -23.65 0.64
C GLU A 162 2.83 -22.21 0.16
N GLU A 163 3.86 -21.54 -0.33
CA GLU A 163 3.71 -20.22 -0.93
C GLU A 163 2.79 -20.25 -2.17
N TRP A 164 2.99 -21.24 -3.04
CA TRP A 164 2.12 -21.46 -4.20
C TRP A 164 0.66 -21.65 -3.77
N ARG A 165 0.43 -22.47 -2.77
CA ARG A 165 -0.91 -22.77 -2.24
C ARG A 165 -1.57 -21.51 -1.64
N LEU A 166 -0.84 -20.74 -0.85
CA LEU A 166 -1.34 -19.50 -0.26
C LEU A 166 -1.62 -18.43 -1.33
N GLY A 167 -0.85 -18.42 -2.41
CA GLY A 167 -1.04 -17.54 -3.55
C GLY A 167 -2.18 -17.94 -4.50
N ASP A 168 -2.79 -19.13 -4.33
CA ASP A 168 -3.86 -19.61 -5.24
C ASP A 168 -5.26 -19.14 -4.81
N GLU A 169 -5.40 -17.89 -4.47
CA GLU A 169 -6.68 -17.24 -4.17
C GLU A 169 -7.45 -16.83 -5.43
N PRO A 170 -8.79 -16.62 -5.37
CA PRO A 170 -9.62 -16.26 -6.52
C PRO A 170 -9.12 -15.05 -7.30
N ARG A 171 -8.61 -14.04 -6.60
CA ARG A 171 -8.05 -12.84 -7.22
C ARG A 171 -6.80 -13.16 -8.04
N SER A 172 -5.92 -13.98 -7.52
CA SER A 172 -4.68 -14.39 -8.19
C SER A 172 -4.97 -15.30 -9.39
N ARG A 173 -5.92 -16.23 -9.27
CA ARG A 173 -6.37 -17.08 -10.40
C ARG A 173 -6.96 -16.23 -11.52
N MET A 174 -7.82 -15.26 -11.20
CA MET A 174 -8.37 -14.33 -12.18
C MET A 174 -7.29 -13.41 -12.80
N ALA A 175 -6.28 -12.98 -12.04
CA ALA A 175 -5.16 -12.21 -12.56
C ALA A 175 -4.30 -13.04 -13.53
N ARG A 176 -4.04 -14.31 -13.25
CA ARG A 176 -3.36 -15.23 -14.17
C ARG A 176 -4.15 -15.40 -15.48
N LYS A 177 -5.47 -15.64 -15.41
CA LYS A 177 -6.35 -15.72 -16.60
C LYS A 177 -6.34 -14.42 -17.41
N GLN A 178 -6.37 -13.28 -16.73
CA GLN A 178 -6.27 -11.97 -17.39
C GLN A 178 -4.91 -11.80 -18.08
N THR A 179 -3.82 -12.17 -17.44
CA THR A 179 -2.48 -12.10 -18.02
C THR A 179 -2.37 -13.01 -19.25
N ALA A 180 -2.84 -14.24 -19.14
CA ALA A 180 -2.87 -15.17 -20.27
C ALA A 180 -3.68 -14.65 -21.46
N LEU A 181 -4.78 -13.95 -21.20
CA LEU A 181 -5.61 -13.34 -22.24
C LEU A 181 -4.90 -12.16 -22.93
N ILE A 182 -4.26 -11.27 -22.16
CA ILE A 182 -3.56 -10.09 -22.69
C ILE A 182 -2.32 -10.48 -23.48
N TYR A 183 -1.58 -11.48 -23.01
CA TYR A 183 -0.34 -11.98 -23.61
C TYR A 183 -0.53 -13.25 -24.45
N LYS A 184 -1.73 -13.53 -24.88
CA LYS A 184 -2.06 -14.74 -25.64
C LYS A 184 -1.01 -15.07 -26.72
N ASP A 185 -0.70 -16.35 -26.88
CA ASP A 185 0.29 -16.89 -27.81
C ASP A 185 1.72 -16.33 -27.60
N SER A 186 2.07 -16.02 -26.37
CA SER A 186 3.42 -15.58 -25.99
C SER A 186 3.90 -16.25 -24.71
N LYS A 187 5.22 -16.30 -24.53
CA LYS A 187 5.85 -16.86 -23.32
C LYS A 187 5.39 -16.15 -22.04
N GLN A 188 5.01 -14.87 -22.11
CA GLN A 188 4.43 -14.14 -20.98
C GLN A 188 3.10 -14.71 -20.50
N ALA A 189 2.30 -15.35 -21.39
CA ALA A 189 1.05 -16.01 -21.01
C ALA A 189 1.28 -17.33 -20.29
N GLU A 190 2.37 -18.03 -20.64
CA GLU A 190 2.68 -19.38 -20.20
C GLU A 190 3.50 -19.43 -18.92
N ARG A 191 4.34 -18.42 -18.66
CA ARG A 191 5.21 -18.36 -17.49
C ARG A 191 4.52 -17.65 -16.33
N THR A 192 4.47 -18.36 -15.20
CA THR A 192 4.13 -17.77 -13.90
C THR A 192 5.41 -17.71 -13.06
N VAL A 193 5.62 -16.63 -12.30
CA VAL A 193 6.86 -16.43 -11.53
C VAL A 193 7.08 -17.57 -10.55
N ILE A 194 6.02 -17.97 -9.81
CA ILE A 194 6.11 -19.05 -8.84
C ILE A 194 6.16 -20.45 -9.49
N GLY A 195 5.81 -20.55 -10.78
CA GLY A 195 5.84 -21.80 -11.53
C GLY A 195 4.66 -22.73 -11.29
N THR A 196 4.86 -24.01 -11.56
CA THR A 196 3.88 -25.09 -11.39
C THR A 196 4.34 -26.09 -10.34
N LEU A 197 3.38 -26.65 -9.57
CA LEU A 197 3.70 -27.66 -8.55
C LEU A 197 4.37 -28.90 -9.16
N GLU A 198 4.08 -29.23 -10.42
CA GLU A 198 4.71 -30.33 -11.14
C GLU A 198 6.21 -30.08 -11.27
N VAL A 199 6.61 -28.90 -11.74
CA VAL A 199 8.02 -28.55 -11.87
C VAL A 199 8.68 -28.40 -10.50
N ILE A 200 8.07 -27.60 -9.58
CA ILE A 200 8.60 -27.35 -8.23
C ILE A 200 8.94 -28.67 -7.50
N ASN A 201 8.06 -29.67 -7.57
CA ASN A 201 8.25 -30.93 -6.87
C ASN A 201 9.06 -31.95 -7.65
N GLY A 202 9.23 -31.81 -8.98
CA GLY A 202 9.80 -32.82 -9.85
C GLY A 202 11.15 -32.47 -10.47
N PHE A 203 11.56 -31.23 -10.52
CA PHE A 203 12.81 -30.81 -11.18
C PHE A 203 14.04 -31.43 -10.51
N LYS A 204 15.09 -31.65 -11.33
CA LYS A 204 16.38 -32.17 -10.88
C LYS A 204 17.35 -31.02 -10.66
N ARG A 205 18.34 -31.22 -9.79
CA ARG A 205 19.37 -30.23 -9.49
C ARG A 205 20.05 -29.68 -10.74
N ASP A 206 20.33 -30.55 -11.72
CA ASP A 206 20.97 -30.11 -12.97
C ASP A 206 20.12 -29.12 -13.75
N GLU A 207 18.80 -29.18 -13.68
CA GLU A 207 17.88 -28.25 -14.41
C GLU A 207 17.91 -26.82 -13.82
N ILE A 208 18.00 -26.69 -12.50
CA ILE A 208 18.18 -25.36 -11.89
C ILE A 208 19.61 -24.83 -12.09
N LEU A 209 20.60 -25.70 -12.08
CA LEU A 209 22.01 -25.32 -12.38
C LEU A 209 22.17 -24.90 -13.84
N ASP A 210 21.48 -25.54 -14.80
CA ASP A 210 21.47 -25.13 -16.21
C ASP A 210 20.91 -23.72 -16.37
N PHE A 211 19.77 -23.43 -15.72
CA PHE A 211 19.19 -22.07 -15.69
C PHE A 211 20.18 -21.07 -15.08
N TYR A 212 20.73 -21.40 -13.90
CA TYR A 212 21.65 -20.56 -13.15
C TYR A 212 22.89 -20.20 -13.95
N HIS A 213 23.65 -21.18 -14.44
CA HIS A 213 24.90 -20.95 -15.18
C HIS A 213 24.70 -20.32 -16.56
N LYS A 214 23.51 -20.50 -17.16
CA LYS A 214 23.17 -19.89 -18.44
C LYS A 214 22.89 -18.40 -18.29
N TRP A 215 22.19 -17.99 -17.23
CA TRP A 215 21.59 -16.68 -17.13
C TRP A 215 22.19 -15.76 -16.06
N TYR A 216 22.75 -16.28 -14.97
CA TYR A 216 23.37 -15.46 -13.92
C TYR A 216 24.82 -15.14 -14.32
N ARG A 217 24.96 -14.13 -15.17
CA ARG A 217 26.24 -13.74 -15.77
C ARG A 217 26.40 -12.21 -15.75
N PRO A 218 27.63 -11.71 -15.61
CA PRO A 218 27.93 -10.29 -15.41
C PRO A 218 27.32 -9.33 -16.44
N ASP A 219 27.24 -9.70 -17.70
CA ASP A 219 26.69 -8.84 -18.77
C ASP A 219 25.17 -8.58 -18.67
N LEU A 220 24.49 -9.36 -17.85
CA LEU A 220 23.06 -9.20 -17.51
C LEU A 220 22.84 -8.68 -16.08
N GLN A 221 23.90 -8.27 -15.38
CA GLN A 221 23.83 -7.88 -13.98
C GLN A 221 24.24 -6.42 -13.77
N ALA A 222 23.65 -5.82 -12.75
CA ALA A 222 24.07 -4.52 -12.23
C ALA A 222 24.18 -4.54 -10.71
N VAL A 223 25.24 -3.93 -10.19
CA VAL A 223 25.37 -3.59 -8.79
C VAL A 223 24.98 -2.15 -8.59
N ILE A 224 24.09 -1.91 -7.62
CA ILE A 224 23.59 -0.58 -7.28
C ILE A 224 23.87 -0.35 -5.80
N ILE A 225 24.62 0.70 -5.48
CA ILE A 225 24.95 1.06 -4.10
C ILE A 225 24.65 2.55 -3.92
N VAL A 226 23.78 2.86 -2.95
CA VAL A 226 23.41 4.23 -2.60
C VAL A 226 23.55 4.42 -1.11
N GLY A 227 24.30 5.41 -0.65
CA GLY A 227 24.50 5.61 0.77
C GLY A 227 25.58 6.62 1.13
N ASP A 228 25.91 6.66 2.43
CA ASP A 228 26.85 7.60 3.03
C ASP A 228 28.31 7.11 2.91
N PHE A 229 28.83 7.07 1.68
CA PHE A 229 30.19 6.61 1.38
C PHE A 229 30.87 7.47 0.31
N ASP A 230 32.18 7.37 0.19
CA ASP A 230 32.92 7.93 -0.92
C ASP A 230 32.77 7.07 -2.18
N SER A 231 32.31 7.67 -3.29
CA SER A 231 32.00 6.93 -4.52
C SER A 231 33.25 6.38 -5.22
N GLU A 232 34.38 7.05 -5.16
CA GLU A 232 35.63 6.57 -5.78
C GLU A 232 36.19 5.37 -5.01
N GLU A 233 36.19 5.45 -3.67
CA GLU A 233 36.58 4.34 -2.80
C GLU A 233 35.66 3.11 -3.00
N MET A 234 34.34 3.34 -3.04
CA MET A 234 33.39 2.25 -3.26
C MET A 234 33.55 1.63 -4.65
N ALA A 235 33.79 2.41 -5.69
CA ALA A 235 34.08 1.89 -7.04
C ALA A 235 35.30 0.96 -7.04
N ALA A 236 36.40 1.35 -6.35
CA ALA A 236 37.57 0.51 -6.21
C ALA A 236 37.31 -0.80 -5.45
N ARG A 237 36.42 -0.79 -4.44
CA ARG A 237 35.97 -2.00 -3.73
C ARG A 237 35.14 -2.91 -4.63
N VAL A 238 34.18 -2.35 -5.38
CA VAL A 238 33.36 -3.06 -6.37
C VAL A 238 34.24 -3.73 -7.43
N GLU A 239 35.20 -3.00 -7.99
CA GLU A 239 36.16 -3.56 -8.99
C GLU A 239 36.95 -4.73 -8.40
N ARG A 240 37.52 -4.60 -7.20
CA ARG A 240 38.29 -5.70 -6.57
C ARG A 240 37.43 -6.94 -6.29
N CYS A 241 36.20 -6.77 -5.83
CA CYS A 241 35.34 -7.89 -5.43
C CYS A 241 34.64 -8.53 -6.63
N LEU A 242 33.90 -7.74 -7.41
CA LEU A 242 33.01 -8.21 -8.48
C LEU A 242 33.70 -8.28 -9.84
N GLY A 243 34.75 -7.49 -10.06
CA GLY A 243 35.57 -7.55 -11.27
C GLY A 243 36.36 -8.88 -11.43
N SER A 244 36.51 -9.63 -10.32
CA SER A 244 37.11 -10.98 -10.33
C SER A 244 36.19 -12.08 -10.87
N ILE A 245 34.91 -11.83 -11.06
CA ILE A 245 33.96 -12.77 -11.66
C ILE A 245 34.32 -12.94 -13.14
N PRO A 246 34.43 -14.19 -13.64
CA PRO A 246 34.77 -14.43 -15.05
C PRO A 246 33.75 -13.80 -16.01
N ALA A 247 34.25 -13.19 -17.09
CA ALA A 247 33.39 -12.73 -18.17
C ALA A 247 32.72 -13.93 -18.87
N PRO A 248 31.48 -13.82 -19.35
CA PRO A 248 30.81 -14.89 -20.07
C PRO A 248 31.51 -15.16 -21.42
N VAL A 249 31.62 -16.44 -21.80
CA VAL A 249 32.20 -16.85 -23.04
C VAL A 249 31.09 -17.26 -24.02
N ASN A 250 30.99 -16.55 -25.14
CA ASN A 250 29.95 -16.78 -26.16
C ASN A 250 28.52 -16.86 -25.57
N PRO A 251 28.09 -15.84 -24.81
CA PRO A 251 26.83 -15.90 -24.14
C PRO A 251 25.66 -15.96 -25.11
N GLU A 252 24.66 -16.78 -24.80
CA GLU A 252 23.39 -16.75 -25.52
C GLU A 252 22.72 -15.39 -25.34
N PRO A 253 22.23 -14.74 -26.43
CA PRO A 253 21.56 -13.47 -26.30
C PRO A 253 20.27 -13.63 -25.47
N LYS A 254 19.98 -12.62 -24.60
CA LYS A 254 18.69 -12.54 -23.96
C LYS A 254 17.63 -12.30 -25.04
N GLY A 255 16.65 -13.18 -25.16
CA GLY A 255 15.55 -13.05 -26.13
C GLY A 255 14.66 -11.83 -25.83
N GLU A 256 14.11 -11.26 -26.88
CA GLU A 256 13.01 -10.29 -26.77
C GLU A 256 11.69 -11.03 -26.78
N TYR A 257 10.84 -10.77 -25.78
CA TYR A 257 9.55 -11.47 -25.62
C TYR A 257 8.40 -10.51 -25.91
N ILE A 258 8.30 -10.06 -27.16
CA ILE A 258 7.23 -9.18 -27.63
C ILE A 258 6.00 -10.05 -27.96
N PRO A 259 4.85 -9.83 -27.31
CA PRO A 259 3.64 -10.58 -27.65
C PRO A 259 3.23 -10.36 -29.10
N PRO A 260 2.82 -11.41 -29.84
CA PRO A 260 2.34 -11.22 -31.19
C PRO A 260 1.06 -10.40 -31.24
N ALA A 261 0.81 -9.76 -32.37
CA ALA A 261 -0.45 -9.08 -32.62
C ALA A 261 -1.60 -10.11 -32.64
N GLN A 262 -2.71 -9.76 -31.99
CA GLN A 262 -3.85 -10.64 -31.87
C GLN A 262 -4.99 -10.17 -32.77
N PRO A 263 -5.89 -11.12 -33.25
CA PRO A 263 -7.14 -10.71 -33.87
C PRO A 263 -7.93 -9.76 -32.98
N SER A 264 -8.52 -8.71 -33.58
CA SER A 264 -9.28 -7.70 -32.87
C SER A 264 -10.61 -7.42 -33.57
N PRO A 265 -11.78 -7.37 -32.86
CA PRO A 265 -11.89 -7.61 -31.43
C PRO A 265 -11.84 -9.10 -31.04
N MET A 266 -11.36 -9.38 -29.82
CA MET A 266 -11.37 -10.70 -29.21
C MET A 266 -12.38 -10.74 -28.08
N PHE A 267 -13.09 -11.87 -27.92
CA PHE A 267 -14.07 -12.08 -26.86
C PHE A 267 -13.66 -13.30 -26.02
N ALA A 268 -13.79 -13.19 -24.69
CA ALA A 268 -13.41 -14.27 -23.80
C ALA A 268 -14.23 -14.26 -22.50
N ASP A 269 -14.30 -15.42 -21.85
CA ASP A 269 -14.83 -15.54 -20.51
C ASP A 269 -13.71 -15.87 -19.52
N MET A 270 -13.73 -15.20 -18.40
CA MET A 270 -12.87 -15.50 -17.24
C MET A 270 -13.76 -15.94 -16.10
N THR A 271 -13.74 -17.21 -15.75
CA THR A 271 -14.59 -17.76 -14.70
C THR A 271 -13.77 -18.22 -13.52
N ASP A 272 -14.35 -18.16 -12.32
CA ASP A 272 -13.80 -18.75 -11.13
C ASP A 272 -14.95 -19.08 -10.16
N PRO A 273 -14.98 -20.30 -9.56
CA PRO A 273 -16.09 -20.72 -8.71
C PRO A 273 -16.22 -19.93 -7.40
N GLU A 274 -15.22 -19.17 -7.02
CA GLU A 274 -15.17 -18.43 -5.76
C GLU A 274 -15.42 -16.95 -5.88
N ILE A 275 -15.36 -16.36 -7.09
CA ILE A 275 -15.66 -14.93 -7.24
C ILE A 275 -17.12 -14.63 -6.89
N LYS A 276 -17.33 -13.49 -6.22
CA LYS A 276 -18.61 -13.06 -5.65
C LYS A 276 -19.27 -11.92 -6.44
N TYR A 277 -18.83 -11.67 -7.68
CA TYR A 277 -19.32 -10.57 -8.51
C TYR A 277 -19.37 -11.00 -9.98
N GLN A 278 -20.21 -10.28 -10.74
CA GLN A 278 -20.18 -10.33 -12.19
C GLN A 278 -19.60 -9.02 -12.71
N ALA A 279 -18.64 -9.09 -13.61
CA ALA A 279 -18.02 -7.91 -14.19
C ALA A 279 -17.78 -8.07 -15.70
N TYR A 280 -17.99 -6.99 -16.41
CA TYR A 280 -17.48 -6.78 -17.75
C TYR A 280 -16.10 -6.14 -17.68
N LYS A 281 -15.15 -6.64 -18.48
CA LYS A 281 -13.83 -6.05 -18.65
C LYS A 281 -13.53 -5.82 -20.11
N ALA A 282 -13.00 -4.65 -20.42
CA ALA A 282 -12.47 -4.34 -21.73
C ALA A 282 -10.97 -3.98 -21.61
N PHE A 283 -10.15 -4.57 -22.47
CA PHE A 283 -8.72 -4.33 -22.54
C PHE A 283 -8.41 -3.73 -23.91
N TYR A 284 -7.86 -2.55 -23.90
CA TYR A 284 -7.39 -1.84 -25.08
C TYR A 284 -5.87 -1.88 -25.05
N LYS A 285 -5.27 -2.76 -25.89
CA LYS A 285 -3.82 -2.97 -25.98
C LYS A 285 -3.23 -2.02 -27.02
N GLN A 286 -2.37 -1.15 -26.58
CA GLN A 286 -1.75 -0.12 -27.40
C GLN A 286 -0.26 -0.39 -27.48
N ARG A 287 0.30 -0.41 -28.70
CA ARG A 287 1.75 -0.35 -28.84
C ARG A 287 2.24 1.06 -28.50
N ALA A 288 3.39 1.14 -27.81
CA ALA A 288 4.01 2.43 -27.52
C ALA A 288 4.38 3.13 -28.83
N THR A 289 4.01 4.38 -28.97
CA THR A 289 4.38 5.22 -30.12
C THR A 289 5.74 5.87 -29.91
N VAL A 290 6.16 6.00 -28.66
CA VAL A 290 7.49 6.47 -28.24
C VAL A 290 8.13 5.35 -27.43
N THR A 291 9.18 4.75 -27.94
CA THR A 291 9.90 3.62 -27.32
C THR A 291 11.17 4.05 -26.61
N ASP A 292 11.65 5.27 -26.84
CA ASP A 292 12.76 5.86 -26.13
C ASP A 292 12.32 6.37 -24.75
N HIS A 293 12.46 5.54 -23.73
CA HIS A 293 12.09 5.83 -22.35
C HIS A 293 12.96 6.91 -21.70
N GLY A 294 14.12 7.23 -22.29
CA GLY A 294 15.02 8.30 -21.87
C GLY A 294 14.62 9.68 -22.38
N SER A 295 13.55 9.81 -23.19
CA SER A 295 13.18 11.05 -23.85
C SER A 295 12.04 11.81 -23.16
N LYS A 296 12.04 13.14 -23.26
CA LYS A 296 10.90 13.98 -22.84
C LYS A 296 9.59 13.63 -23.56
N ALA A 297 9.69 13.18 -24.80
CA ALA A 297 8.53 12.76 -25.61
C ALA A 297 7.82 11.54 -24.99
N PHE A 298 8.56 10.60 -24.41
CA PHE A 298 7.99 9.46 -23.69
C PHE A 298 7.14 9.91 -22.50
N PHE A 299 7.64 10.84 -21.69
CA PHE A 299 6.89 11.34 -20.53
C PHE A 299 5.63 12.09 -20.96
N LYS A 300 5.70 12.88 -22.04
CA LYS A 300 4.53 13.57 -22.56
C LYS A 300 3.47 12.58 -23.09
N ASP A 301 3.86 11.57 -23.86
CA ASP A 301 2.95 10.50 -24.35
C ASP A 301 2.29 9.78 -23.17
N PHE A 302 3.08 9.38 -22.18
CA PHE A 302 2.57 8.73 -20.97
C PHE A 302 1.56 9.59 -20.23
N MET A 303 1.85 10.88 -20.01
CA MET A 303 0.95 11.80 -19.33
C MET A 303 -0.34 12.05 -20.11
N CYS A 304 -0.29 12.15 -21.44
CA CYS A 304 -1.49 12.24 -22.25
C CYS A 304 -2.43 11.03 -22.08
N ARG A 305 -1.87 9.81 -22.06
CA ARG A 305 -2.64 8.58 -21.79
C ARG A 305 -3.22 8.58 -20.38
N GLN A 306 -2.45 9.03 -19.38
CA GLN A 306 -2.92 9.16 -17.99
C GLN A 306 -4.09 10.16 -17.89
N ILE A 307 -4.04 11.30 -18.57
CA ILE A 307 -5.10 12.29 -18.58
C ILE A 307 -6.40 11.69 -19.14
N ILE A 308 -6.36 11.06 -20.31
CA ILE A 308 -7.53 10.43 -20.92
C ILE A 308 -8.13 9.36 -20.00
N THR A 309 -7.28 8.54 -19.39
CA THR A 309 -7.71 7.49 -18.48
C THR A 309 -8.33 8.06 -17.21
N SER A 310 -7.74 9.14 -16.66
CA SER A 310 -8.27 9.83 -15.48
C SER A 310 -9.65 10.43 -15.74
N VAL A 311 -9.83 11.14 -16.85
CA VAL A 311 -11.12 11.71 -17.23
C VAL A 311 -12.19 10.62 -17.41
N LEU A 312 -11.84 9.51 -18.08
CA LEU A 312 -12.78 8.39 -18.26
C LEU A 312 -13.16 7.77 -16.92
N ALA A 313 -12.21 7.61 -16.00
CA ALA A 313 -12.46 7.08 -14.66
C ALA A 313 -13.40 8.01 -13.85
N ASP A 314 -13.22 9.32 -13.96
CA ASP A 314 -14.07 10.30 -13.29
C ASP A 314 -15.48 10.31 -13.89
N ARG A 315 -15.62 10.26 -15.24
CA ARG A 315 -16.91 10.11 -15.91
C ARG A 315 -17.62 8.83 -15.47
N PHE A 316 -16.95 7.70 -15.43
CA PHE A 316 -17.50 6.45 -14.92
C PHE A 316 -18.00 6.57 -13.50
N THR A 317 -17.22 7.19 -12.64
CA THR A 317 -17.57 7.35 -11.23
C THR A 317 -18.83 8.19 -11.06
N GLU A 318 -18.98 9.29 -11.83
CA GLU A 318 -20.15 10.14 -11.74
C GLU A 318 -21.40 9.42 -12.31
N ARG A 319 -21.26 8.77 -13.47
CA ARG A 319 -22.38 8.06 -14.11
C ARG A 319 -22.88 6.87 -13.26
N THR A 320 -22.01 6.21 -12.51
CA THR A 320 -22.43 5.09 -11.63
C THR A 320 -23.31 5.55 -10.47
N ARG A 321 -23.23 6.83 -10.08
CA ARG A 321 -24.08 7.43 -9.02
C ARG A 321 -25.49 7.74 -9.48
N GLY A 322 -25.70 7.87 -10.79
CA GLY A 322 -27.00 8.20 -11.36
C GLY A 322 -28.11 7.24 -10.93
N LYS A 323 -29.31 7.78 -10.64
CA LYS A 323 -30.50 6.96 -10.40
C LYS A 323 -30.75 6.04 -11.60
N GLY A 324 -30.80 4.73 -11.34
CA GLY A 324 -31.03 3.74 -12.40
C GLY A 324 -29.78 3.21 -13.06
N SER A 325 -28.57 3.62 -12.66
CA SER A 325 -27.33 3.02 -13.20
C SER A 325 -27.34 1.50 -13.06
N PRO A 326 -27.07 0.75 -14.13
CA PRO A 326 -26.98 -0.70 -14.10
C PRO A 326 -25.67 -1.19 -13.47
N VAL A 327 -24.72 -0.29 -13.27
CA VAL A 327 -23.35 -0.58 -12.84
C VAL A 327 -23.20 -0.20 -11.35
N GLN A 328 -22.63 -1.11 -10.58
CA GLN A 328 -22.30 -0.86 -9.16
C GLN A 328 -21.01 -0.05 -9.02
N SER A 329 -20.01 -0.37 -9.82
CA SER A 329 -18.73 0.33 -9.88
C SER A 329 -18.13 0.20 -11.27
N ALA A 330 -17.46 1.24 -11.73
CA ALA A 330 -16.71 1.25 -12.98
C ALA A 330 -15.35 1.90 -12.75
N THR A 331 -14.31 1.34 -13.36
CA THR A 331 -12.94 1.85 -13.27
C THR A 331 -12.31 1.87 -14.65
N ALA A 332 -11.41 2.82 -14.86
CA ALA A 332 -10.49 2.86 -15.99
C ALA A 332 -9.07 2.99 -15.45
N VAL A 333 -8.17 2.13 -15.88
CA VAL A 333 -6.77 2.09 -15.40
C VAL A 333 -5.84 1.90 -16.59
N LEU A 334 -4.80 2.72 -16.67
CA LEU A 334 -3.70 2.56 -17.61
C LEU A 334 -2.58 1.74 -16.95
N ASN A 335 -2.21 0.64 -17.57
CA ASN A 335 -1.13 -0.21 -17.09
C ASN A 335 -0.02 -0.28 -18.16
N PRO A 336 1.23 0.07 -17.83
CA PRO A 336 2.38 -0.28 -18.64
C PRO A 336 2.67 -1.79 -18.44
N TYR A 337 2.30 -2.62 -19.41
CA TYR A 337 2.48 -4.08 -19.31
C TYR A 337 3.86 -4.54 -19.76
N SER A 338 4.49 -3.81 -20.64
CA SER A 338 5.87 -3.98 -21.08
C SER A 338 6.39 -2.64 -21.57
N PRO A 339 7.70 -2.48 -21.78
CA PRO A 339 8.28 -1.21 -22.25
C PRO A 339 7.65 -0.66 -23.53
N ASP A 340 7.14 -1.55 -24.39
CA ASP A 340 6.56 -1.23 -25.69
C ASP A 340 5.03 -1.33 -25.73
N MET A 341 4.36 -1.62 -24.60
CA MET A 341 2.91 -1.88 -24.58
C MET A 341 2.20 -1.30 -23.37
N TYR A 342 1.17 -0.53 -23.66
CA TYR A 342 0.18 -0.08 -22.67
C TYR A 342 -1.12 -0.86 -22.79
N VAL A 343 -1.80 -1.06 -21.67
CA VAL A 343 -3.16 -1.61 -21.68
C VAL A 343 -4.07 -0.70 -20.85
N THR A 344 -5.03 -0.07 -21.51
CA THR A 344 -6.12 0.60 -20.81
C THR A 344 -7.19 -0.44 -20.49
N MET A 345 -7.39 -0.67 -19.19
CA MET A 345 -8.36 -1.65 -18.71
C MET A 345 -9.58 -0.95 -18.14
N LEU A 346 -10.75 -1.29 -18.64
CA LEU A 346 -12.03 -0.94 -18.06
C LEU A 346 -12.57 -2.14 -17.27
N THR A 347 -13.06 -1.89 -16.05
CA THR A 347 -13.73 -2.93 -15.25
C THR A 347 -15.04 -2.39 -14.72
N LEU A 348 -16.15 -3.02 -15.09
CA LEU A 348 -17.49 -2.62 -14.68
C LEU A 348 -18.19 -3.79 -13.97
N VAL A 349 -18.54 -3.59 -12.72
CA VAL A 349 -19.26 -4.56 -11.89
C VAL A 349 -20.74 -4.32 -12.02
N ALA A 350 -21.50 -5.35 -12.40
CA ALA A 350 -22.95 -5.26 -12.56
C ALA A 350 -23.66 -5.00 -11.21
N LYS A 351 -24.70 -4.19 -11.22
CA LYS A 351 -25.48 -3.87 -10.01
C LYS A 351 -26.51 -4.95 -9.72
N GLY A 352 -26.30 -5.71 -8.68
CA GLY A 352 -27.21 -6.78 -8.28
C GLY A 352 -27.24 -7.92 -9.30
N LYS A 353 -28.42 -8.21 -9.86
CA LYS A 353 -28.64 -9.22 -10.91
C LYS A 353 -28.84 -8.62 -12.31
N ARG A 354 -28.34 -7.40 -12.54
CA ARG A 354 -28.43 -6.76 -13.86
C ARG A 354 -27.59 -7.54 -14.88
N PRO A 355 -28.06 -7.62 -16.14
CA PRO A 355 -27.29 -8.29 -17.20
C PRO A 355 -25.95 -7.63 -17.45
N LEU A 356 -24.91 -8.40 -17.72
CA LEU A 356 -23.59 -7.88 -18.10
C LEU A 356 -23.62 -7.06 -19.39
N LEU A 357 -24.59 -7.31 -20.29
CA LEU A 357 -24.81 -6.48 -21.49
C LEU A 357 -25.09 -5.01 -21.17
N ASP A 358 -25.76 -4.72 -20.05
CA ASP A 358 -25.97 -3.36 -19.59
C ASP A 358 -24.63 -2.67 -19.25
N CYS A 359 -23.65 -3.43 -18.72
CA CYS A 359 -22.29 -2.93 -18.46
C CYS A 359 -21.53 -2.66 -19.76
N VAL A 360 -21.70 -3.51 -20.79
CA VAL A 360 -21.14 -3.30 -22.13
C VAL A 360 -21.65 -2.00 -22.72
N GLY A 361 -22.97 -1.82 -22.75
CA GLY A 361 -23.59 -0.59 -23.26
C GLY A 361 -23.17 0.66 -22.53
N PHE A 362 -23.07 0.58 -21.19
CA PHE A 362 -22.60 1.69 -20.34
C PHE A 362 -21.15 2.08 -20.66
N ALA A 363 -20.22 1.10 -20.71
CA ALA A 363 -18.81 1.35 -21.00
C ALA A 363 -18.64 1.94 -22.41
N GLU A 364 -19.25 1.32 -23.41
CA GLU A 364 -19.08 1.73 -24.81
C GLU A 364 -19.68 3.11 -25.06
N THR A 365 -20.77 3.48 -24.40
CA THR A 365 -21.36 4.83 -24.50
C THR A 365 -20.37 5.90 -24.07
N GLU A 366 -19.66 5.72 -22.95
CA GLU A 366 -18.67 6.70 -22.48
C GLU A 366 -17.41 6.70 -23.37
N VAL A 367 -16.98 5.55 -23.85
CA VAL A 367 -15.87 5.46 -24.83
C VAL A 367 -16.26 6.18 -26.14
N GLN A 368 -17.49 5.98 -26.66
CA GLN A 368 -17.96 6.68 -27.84
C GLN A 368 -18.12 8.19 -27.66
N ARG A 369 -18.53 8.62 -26.43
CA ARG A 369 -18.59 10.05 -26.10
C ARG A 369 -17.18 10.66 -26.12
N LEU A 370 -16.21 9.97 -25.54
CA LEU A 370 -14.81 10.38 -25.57
C LEU A 370 -14.24 10.44 -26.98
N LEU A 371 -14.54 9.45 -27.83
CA LEU A 371 -14.08 9.40 -29.22
C LEU A 371 -14.67 10.52 -30.09
N ARG A 372 -15.95 10.85 -29.91
CA ARG A 372 -16.65 11.84 -30.74
C ARG A 372 -16.41 13.27 -30.31
N TYR A 373 -16.29 13.49 -29.01
CA TYR A 373 -16.30 14.84 -28.43
C TYR A 373 -15.04 15.17 -27.63
N GLY A 374 -14.17 14.19 -27.39
CA GLY A 374 -12.95 14.39 -26.63
C GLY A 374 -13.21 14.71 -25.15
N ILE A 375 -12.38 15.57 -24.61
CA ILE A 375 -12.50 16.10 -23.25
C ILE A 375 -12.63 17.63 -23.28
N SER A 376 -13.25 18.22 -22.27
CA SER A 376 -13.32 19.68 -22.14
C SER A 376 -12.04 20.25 -21.54
N ALA A 377 -11.82 21.57 -21.71
CA ALA A 377 -10.71 22.28 -21.05
C ALA A 377 -10.74 22.10 -19.53
N ARG A 378 -11.93 22.12 -18.93
CA ARG A 378 -12.11 21.92 -17.49
C ARG A 378 -11.73 20.52 -17.03
N GLU A 379 -12.11 19.48 -17.79
CA GLU A 379 -11.70 18.10 -17.53
C GLU A 379 -10.19 17.93 -17.68
N LEU A 380 -9.57 18.58 -18.64
CA LEU A 380 -8.11 18.57 -18.81
C LEU A 380 -7.40 19.16 -17.58
N GLU A 381 -7.80 20.33 -17.13
CA GLU A 381 -7.21 20.99 -15.97
C GLU A 381 -7.43 20.19 -14.66
N ALA A 382 -8.63 19.64 -14.46
CA ALA A 382 -8.93 18.79 -13.32
C ALA A 382 -8.07 17.51 -13.32
N ALA A 383 -7.92 16.87 -14.49
CA ALA A 383 -7.10 15.67 -14.62
C ALA A 383 -5.61 15.95 -14.37
N LYS A 384 -5.08 17.07 -14.89
CA LYS A 384 -3.69 17.49 -14.61
C LYS A 384 -3.46 17.66 -13.10
N LEU A 385 -4.35 18.38 -12.43
CA LEU A 385 -4.27 18.59 -10.99
C LEU A 385 -4.35 17.27 -10.21
N HIS A 386 -5.26 16.39 -10.59
CA HIS A 386 -5.40 15.08 -9.97
C HIS A 386 -4.13 14.22 -10.15
N ILE A 387 -3.55 14.19 -11.35
CA ILE A 387 -2.32 13.45 -11.65
C ILE A 387 -1.14 14.03 -10.87
N SER A 388 -0.96 15.35 -10.88
CA SER A 388 0.12 16.03 -10.13
C SER A 388 0.04 15.68 -8.64
N THR A 389 -1.15 15.76 -8.05
CA THR A 389 -1.38 15.42 -6.64
C THR A 389 -1.11 13.94 -6.35
N LYS A 390 -1.65 13.04 -7.19
CA LYS A 390 -1.50 11.58 -7.01
C LYS A 390 -0.05 11.10 -7.13
N MET A 391 0.70 11.70 -8.03
CA MET A 391 2.10 11.35 -8.28
C MET A 391 3.08 12.17 -7.44
N HIS A 392 2.58 13.03 -6.56
CA HIS A 392 3.40 13.95 -5.74
C HIS A 392 4.42 14.72 -6.58
N LEU A 393 4.00 15.23 -7.75
CA LEU A 393 4.90 15.92 -8.67
C LEU A 393 5.34 17.30 -8.18
N ASP A 394 4.62 17.86 -7.23
CA ASP A 394 4.90 19.13 -6.56
C ASP A 394 5.79 18.97 -5.29
N ASP A 395 6.32 17.80 -5.04
CA ASP A 395 7.28 17.54 -3.96
C ASP A 395 8.55 18.39 -4.16
N SER A 396 8.78 19.32 -3.23
CA SER A 396 9.86 20.32 -3.28
C SER A 396 11.12 19.91 -2.52
N ARG A 397 11.18 18.64 -2.06
CA ARG A 397 12.36 18.14 -1.34
C ARG A 397 13.65 18.33 -2.14
N GLN A 398 14.72 18.68 -1.43
CA GLN A 398 16.07 18.68 -1.99
C GLN A 398 16.62 17.25 -2.00
N LYS A 399 17.72 17.02 -2.73
CA LYS A 399 18.34 15.69 -2.85
C LYS A 399 18.65 15.07 -1.49
N GLU A 400 19.19 15.84 -0.57
CA GLU A 400 19.62 15.39 0.77
C GLU A 400 18.45 14.89 1.63
N GLU A 401 17.24 15.29 1.26
CA GLU A 401 15.98 14.87 1.92
C GLU A 401 15.39 13.60 1.30
N VAL A 402 15.88 13.18 0.12
CA VAL A 402 15.44 11.97 -0.56
C VAL A 402 16.10 10.75 0.09
N ALA A 403 15.33 9.71 0.35
CA ALA A 403 15.86 8.48 0.95
C ALA A 403 16.69 7.65 -0.04
N ASN A 404 17.71 6.96 0.47
CA ASN A 404 18.60 6.12 -0.35
C ASN A 404 17.83 5.14 -1.26
N ASN A 405 16.80 4.49 -0.73
CA ASN A 405 16.00 3.51 -1.48
C ASN A 405 15.17 4.13 -2.62
N GLU A 406 14.78 5.41 -2.53
CA GLU A 406 14.10 6.11 -3.63
C GLU A 406 15.06 6.31 -4.82
N ILE A 407 16.32 6.66 -4.52
CA ILE A 407 17.39 6.79 -5.53
C ILE A 407 17.66 5.44 -6.19
N VAL A 408 17.75 4.36 -5.38
CA VAL A 408 17.89 2.99 -5.91
C VAL A 408 16.76 2.67 -6.88
N GLY A 409 15.52 3.04 -6.57
CA GLY A 409 14.36 2.80 -7.43
C GLY A 409 14.52 3.43 -8.83
N CYS A 410 15.02 4.66 -8.90
CA CYS A 410 15.30 5.33 -10.20
C CYS A 410 16.42 4.63 -10.97
N ILE A 411 17.52 4.26 -10.30
CA ILE A 411 18.66 3.58 -10.92
C ILE A 411 18.22 2.19 -11.43
N LEU A 412 17.50 1.44 -10.62
CA LEU A 412 17.00 0.12 -10.99
C LEU A 412 16.07 0.19 -12.21
N SER A 413 15.15 1.17 -12.24
CA SER A 413 14.31 1.42 -13.41
C SER A 413 15.15 1.75 -14.65
N SER A 414 16.19 2.55 -14.50
CA SER A 414 17.10 2.87 -15.61
C SER A 414 17.78 1.62 -16.17
N PHE A 415 18.32 0.77 -15.30
CA PHE A 415 18.98 -0.47 -15.73
C PHE A 415 18.02 -1.46 -16.40
N LEU A 416 16.83 -1.65 -15.85
CA LEU A 416 15.90 -2.69 -16.31
C LEU A 416 15.05 -2.26 -17.51
N THR A 417 14.70 -0.96 -17.61
CA THR A 417 13.72 -0.48 -18.59
C THR A 417 14.24 0.60 -19.55
N GLY A 418 15.49 1.06 -19.34
CA GLY A 418 16.04 2.18 -20.14
C GLY A 418 15.46 3.54 -19.76
N SER A 419 14.81 3.67 -18.60
CA SER A 419 14.38 4.97 -18.07
C SER A 419 15.59 5.89 -17.86
N PRO A 420 15.44 7.24 -17.84
CA PRO A 420 16.58 8.13 -17.67
C PRO A 420 17.26 7.90 -16.31
N LEU A 421 18.59 7.92 -16.31
CA LEU A 421 19.41 7.78 -15.10
C LEU A 421 19.46 9.12 -14.37
N VAL A 422 18.46 9.40 -13.58
CA VAL A 422 18.30 10.66 -12.87
C VAL A 422 17.81 10.45 -11.44
N LEU A 423 18.03 11.44 -10.58
CA LEU A 423 17.52 11.44 -9.21
C LEU A 423 15.99 11.53 -9.17
N PRO A 424 15.33 11.07 -8.09
CA PRO A 424 13.87 11.17 -7.95
C PRO A 424 13.34 12.59 -8.10
N THR A 425 14.04 13.59 -7.59
CA THR A 425 13.68 15.02 -7.73
C THR A 425 13.70 15.48 -9.18
N THR A 426 14.73 15.11 -9.93
CA THR A 426 14.85 15.40 -11.36
C THR A 426 13.74 14.70 -12.15
N LEU A 427 13.46 13.43 -11.85
CA LEU A 427 12.40 12.67 -12.51
C LEU A 427 11.02 13.28 -12.29
N LYS A 428 10.73 13.73 -11.06
CA LYS A 428 9.49 14.44 -10.74
C LYS A 428 9.36 15.75 -11.52
N ALA A 429 10.43 16.55 -11.58
CA ALA A 429 10.44 17.79 -12.34
C ALA A 429 10.17 17.56 -13.84
N ILE A 430 10.78 16.52 -14.43
CA ILE A 430 10.52 16.13 -15.83
C ILE A 430 9.06 15.76 -16.05
N ARG A 431 8.49 14.98 -15.14
CA ARG A 431 7.08 14.58 -15.20
C ARG A 431 6.13 15.75 -15.04
N GLN A 432 6.45 16.68 -14.15
CA GLN A 432 5.66 17.90 -13.95
C GLN A 432 5.73 18.79 -15.19
N GLU A 433 6.92 19.03 -15.74
CA GLU A 433 7.11 19.79 -16.99
C GLU A 433 6.31 19.18 -18.14
N ALA A 434 6.39 17.86 -18.29
CA ALA A 434 5.62 17.12 -19.30
C ALA A 434 4.11 17.34 -19.13
N LEU A 435 3.60 17.17 -17.89
CA LEU A 435 2.17 17.32 -17.59
C LEU A 435 1.67 18.75 -17.85
N GLU A 436 2.40 19.76 -17.42
CA GLU A 436 2.05 21.18 -17.59
C GLU A 436 2.04 21.58 -19.07
N SER A 437 2.99 21.05 -19.86
CA SER A 437 3.14 21.38 -21.29
C SER A 437 1.99 20.87 -22.17
N ILE A 438 1.14 19.98 -21.66
CA ILE A 438 0.07 19.36 -22.45
C ILE A 438 -1.07 20.36 -22.69
N THR A 439 -1.48 20.47 -23.95
CA THR A 439 -2.59 21.31 -24.40
C THR A 439 -3.75 20.44 -24.92
N GLU A 440 -4.91 21.05 -25.17
CA GLU A 440 -6.05 20.38 -25.80
C GLU A 440 -5.68 19.78 -27.18
N ALA A 441 -4.80 20.46 -27.93
CA ALA A 441 -4.33 19.97 -29.23
C ALA A 441 -3.46 18.70 -29.09
N ASP A 442 -2.66 18.60 -28.04
CA ASP A 442 -1.85 17.41 -27.74
C ASP A 442 -2.74 16.22 -27.38
N ILE A 443 -3.81 16.44 -26.63
CA ILE A 443 -4.73 15.40 -26.17
C ILE A 443 -5.68 14.88 -27.27
N ALA A 444 -6.06 15.72 -28.22
CA ALA A 444 -7.08 15.41 -29.23
C ALA A 444 -6.91 14.06 -29.97
N PRO A 445 -5.69 13.59 -30.32
CA PRO A 445 -5.54 12.30 -30.99
C PRO A 445 -5.66 11.07 -30.06
N TYR A 446 -5.50 11.23 -28.76
CA TYR A 446 -5.37 10.10 -27.83
C TYR A 446 -6.62 9.24 -27.66
N PRO A 447 -7.86 9.77 -27.67
CA PRO A 447 -9.03 8.89 -27.64
C PRO A 447 -9.04 7.86 -28.77
N ALA A 448 -8.75 8.26 -30.01
CA ALA A 448 -8.69 7.34 -31.14
C ALA A 448 -7.49 6.37 -31.02
N LEU A 449 -6.32 6.86 -30.62
CA LEU A 449 -5.13 6.05 -30.40
C LEU A 449 -5.36 4.96 -29.34
N MET A 450 -6.07 5.30 -28.25
CA MET A 450 -6.26 4.42 -27.11
C MET A 450 -7.44 3.46 -27.26
N PHE A 451 -8.48 3.79 -28.03
CA PHE A 451 -9.73 3.00 -28.06
C PHE A 451 -10.16 2.52 -29.46
N GLU A 452 -9.61 3.08 -30.54
CA GLU A 452 -9.88 2.62 -31.91
C GLU A 452 -8.66 1.98 -32.59
N GLN A 453 -7.48 2.62 -32.47
CA GLN A 453 -6.26 2.21 -33.17
C GLN A 453 -5.44 1.24 -32.29
N CYS A 454 -6.10 0.28 -31.69
CA CYS A 454 -5.50 -0.66 -30.72
C CYS A 454 -6.15 -2.05 -30.85
N GLU A 455 -5.49 -3.05 -30.28
CA GLU A 455 -6.09 -4.38 -30.12
C GLU A 455 -7.12 -4.32 -28.99
N GLN A 456 -8.33 -4.85 -29.24
CA GLN A 456 -9.45 -4.81 -28.32
C GLN A 456 -9.80 -6.22 -27.84
N ILE A 457 -9.88 -6.39 -26.51
CA ILE A 457 -10.29 -7.65 -25.88
C ILE A 457 -11.45 -7.34 -24.94
N TYR A 458 -12.55 -8.05 -25.11
CA TYR A 458 -13.75 -7.93 -24.30
C TYR A 458 -13.99 -9.21 -23.53
N SER A 459 -14.23 -9.10 -22.23
CA SER A 459 -14.29 -10.26 -21.36
C SER A 459 -15.39 -10.14 -20.31
N ASN A 460 -16.06 -11.26 -20.07
CA ASN A 460 -16.93 -11.44 -18.92
C ASN A 460 -16.13 -12.09 -17.77
N SER A 461 -16.39 -11.66 -16.54
CA SER A 461 -15.89 -12.29 -15.33
C SER A 461 -17.06 -12.67 -14.44
N TYR A 462 -17.21 -13.98 -14.13
CA TYR A 462 -18.37 -14.46 -13.37
C TYR A 462 -18.09 -15.82 -12.73
N ASN A 463 -18.96 -16.21 -11.78
CA ASN A 463 -18.96 -17.52 -11.14
C ASN A 463 -19.77 -18.48 -11.98
N ASP A 464 -19.10 -19.43 -12.64
CA ASP A 464 -19.75 -20.39 -13.54
C ASP A 464 -20.48 -21.52 -12.82
N VAL A 465 -20.21 -21.75 -11.53
CA VAL A 465 -20.89 -22.78 -10.70
C VAL A 465 -22.22 -22.23 -10.16
N LYS A 466 -22.21 -21.01 -9.62
CA LYS A 466 -23.40 -20.41 -9.00
C LYS A 466 -24.36 -19.78 -10.01
N GLU A 467 -23.84 -19.36 -11.13
CA GLU A 467 -24.58 -18.62 -12.16
C GLU A 467 -24.26 -19.15 -13.56
N PRO A 468 -24.52 -20.44 -13.84
CA PRO A 468 -24.23 -21.05 -15.14
C PRO A 468 -25.04 -20.35 -16.24
N GLY A 469 -24.37 -19.94 -17.33
CA GLY A 469 -25.00 -19.28 -18.47
C GLY A 469 -25.37 -17.80 -18.24
N ALA A 470 -24.86 -17.18 -17.19
CA ALA A 470 -25.13 -15.76 -16.91
C ALA A 470 -24.41 -14.80 -17.85
N ALA A 471 -23.33 -15.24 -18.52
CA ALA A 471 -22.55 -14.39 -19.42
C ALA A 471 -23.22 -14.27 -20.80
N PRO A 472 -23.19 -13.07 -21.40
CA PRO A 472 -23.58 -12.90 -22.79
C PRO A 472 -22.59 -13.59 -23.74
N SER A 473 -23.09 -14.09 -24.86
CA SER A 473 -22.23 -14.65 -25.89
C SER A 473 -21.39 -13.56 -26.59
N ALA A 474 -20.35 -13.99 -27.32
CA ALA A 474 -19.50 -13.08 -28.10
C ALA A 474 -20.35 -12.29 -29.12
N GLU A 475 -21.33 -12.93 -29.77
CA GLU A 475 -22.22 -12.28 -30.74
C GLU A 475 -23.12 -11.23 -30.06
N GLN A 476 -23.62 -11.52 -28.84
CA GLN A 476 -24.44 -10.58 -28.08
C GLN A 476 -23.61 -9.38 -27.64
N MET A 477 -22.37 -9.59 -27.17
CA MET A 477 -21.46 -8.50 -26.84
C MET A 477 -21.12 -7.66 -28.06
N GLN A 478 -20.83 -8.30 -29.20
CA GLN A 478 -20.54 -7.60 -30.44
C GLN A 478 -21.72 -6.74 -30.90
N GLN A 479 -22.93 -7.26 -30.81
CA GLN A 479 -24.16 -6.52 -31.14
C GLN A 479 -24.37 -5.33 -30.19
N ALA A 480 -24.16 -5.51 -28.91
CA ALA A 480 -24.29 -4.43 -27.91
C ALA A 480 -23.26 -3.31 -28.13
N ILE A 481 -22.00 -3.67 -28.44
CA ILE A 481 -20.95 -2.72 -28.80
C ILE A 481 -21.33 -1.97 -30.09
N ALA A 482 -21.77 -2.67 -31.14
CA ALA A 482 -22.17 -2.05 -32.38
C ALA A 482 -23.36 -1.09 -32.18
N ALA A 483 -24.37 -1.51 -31.44
CA ALA A 483 -25.54 -0.68 -31.14
C ALA A 483 -25.13 0.61 -30.36
N ALA A 484 -24.23 0.51 -29.37
CA ALA A 484 -23.72 1.67 -28.67
C ALA A 484 -22.94 2.64 -29.58
N ARG A 485 -22.19 2.09 -30.55
CA ARG A 485 -21.43 2.88 -31.54
C ARG A 485 -22.36 3.61 -32.54
N GLU A 486 -23.49 3.06 -32.83
CA GLU A 486 -24.50 3.67 -33.71
C GLU A 486 -25.44 4.64 -32.98
N THR A 487 -25.53 4.56 -31.68
CA THR A 487 -26.40 5.43 -30.85
C THR A 487 -26.02 6.89 -31.02
N ASP A 488 -27.01 7.76 -31.24
CA ASP A 488 -26.82 9.21 -31.20
C ASP A 488 -26.63 9.67 -29.77
N ILE A 489 -25.39 10.11 -29.45
CA ILE A 489 -24.96 10.50 -28.10
C ILE A 489 -24.64 11.99 -28.15
N ALA A 490 -25.23 12.74 -27.24
CA ALA A 490 -24.84 14.14 -27.04
C ALA A 490 -23.50 14.28 -26.30
N PRO A 491 -22.75 15.37 -26.51
CA PRO A 491 -21.64 15.72 -25.61
C PRO A 491 -22.16 15.91 -24.19
N ASP A 492 -21.42 15.36 -23.22
CA ASP A 492 -21.80 15.42 -21.82
C ASP A 492 -20.51 15.37 -20.98
N TYR A 493 -19.95 16.53 -20.74
CA TYR A 493 -18.71 16.72 -19.97
C TYR A 493 -18.99 16.78 -18.49
N LEU A 494 -17.99 16.47 -17.67
CA LEU A 494 -18.09 16.67 -16.24
C LEU A 494 -18.09 18.16 -15.90
N GLU A 495 -18.99 18.53 -15.02
CA GLU A 495 -19.01 19.85 -14.42
C GLU A 495 -18.10 19.85 -13.17
N TYR A 496 -17.28 20.86 -13.06
CA TYR A 496 -16.44 21.14 -11.88
C TYR A 496 -16.89 22.50 -11.30
N PRO A 497 -17.97 22.49 -10.50
CA PRO A 497 -18.46 23.71 -9.87
C PRO A 497 -17.43 24.26 -8.87
N GLU A 498 -17.53 25.53 -8.53
CA GLU A 498 -16.74 26.12 -7.47
C GLU A 498 -17.35 25.77 -6.10
N PHE A 499 -16.49 25.44 -5.14
CA PHE A 499 -16.91 25.22 -3.77
C PHE A 499 -16.92 26.58 -3.04
N ASP A 500 -18.03 26.91 -2.39
CA ASP A 500 -18.10 28.14 -1.61
C ASP A 500 -17.26 28.01 -0.32
N LEU A 501 -16.09 28.62 -0.34
CA LEU A 501 -15.14 28.69 0.77
C LEU A 501 -15.24 29.97 1.60
N ASN A 502 -16.23 30.82 1.35
CA ASN A 502 -16.40 32.04 2.14
C ASN A 502 -16.93 31.68 3.53
N VAL A 503 -16.20 32.06 4.56
CA VAL A 503 -16.59 31.86 5.96
C VAL A 503 -16.61 33.18 6.72
N ASP A 504 -17.64 33.36 7.54
CA ASP A 504 -17.81 34.55 8.39
C ASP A 504 -17.03 34.37 9.70
N ALA A 505 -15.72 34.19 9.61
CA ALA A 505 -14.84 34.00 10.75
C ALA A 505 -14.41 35.34 11.34
N ILE A 506 -14.80 35.62 12.57
CA ILE A 506 -14.32 36.82 13.30
C ILE A 506 -13.03 36.44 14.04
N PRO A 507 -11.85 36.93 13.63
CA PRO A 507 -10.58 36.50 14.19
C PRO A 507 -10.50 36.71 15.72
N GLY A 508 -10.03 35.68 16.43
CA GLY A 508 -9.68 35.82 17.84
C GLY A 508 -8.18 36.04 18.04
N LYS A 509 -7.64 35.60 19.19
CA LYS A 509 -6.23 35.86 19.56
C LYS A 509 -5.63 34.63 20.26
N ILE A 510 -4.33 34.45 20.10
CA ILE A 510 -3.50 33.62 20.97
C ILE A 510 -3.21 34.47 22.21
N VAL A 511 -3.73 34.03 23.37
CA VAL A 511 -3.59 34.78 24.64
C VAL A 511 -2.41 34.30 25.48
N LYS A 512 -1.91 33.08 25.20
CA LYS A 512 -0.75 32.52 25.89
C LYS A 512 -0.04 31.51 25.02
N THR A 513 1.28 31.55 25.03
CA THR A 513 2.18 30.57 24.45
C THR A 513 3.11 30.02 25.52
N ALA A 514 3.33 28.71 25.55
CA ALA A 514 4.27 28.06 26.46
C ALA A 514 4.83 26.77 25.85
N PRO A 515 6.12 26.47 26.04
CA PRO A 515 6.69 25.20 25.64
C PRO A 515 6.08 24.06 26.48
N VAL A 516 5.92 22.90 25.89
CA VAL A 516 5.47 21.68 26.57
C VAL A 516 6.68 20.98 27.18
N LYS A 517 6.70 20.85 28.53
CA LYS A 517 7.87 20.36 29.27
C LYS A 517 8.32 18.98 28.80
N GLY A 518 9.56 18.89 28.28
CA GLY A 518 10.19 17.65 27.83
C GLY A 518 9.68 17.15 26.48
N MET A 519 9.03 18.02 25.71
CA MET A 519 8.58 17.77 24.35
C MET A 519 9.12 18.88 23.43
N ASP A 520 9.13 18.64 22.14
CA ASP A 520 9.64 19.51 21.08
C ASP A 520 8.53 20.33 20.39
N PHE A 521 7.47 20.66 21.11
CA PHE A 521 6.35 21.46 20.63
C PHE A 521 5.81 22.41 21.70
N GLU A 522 5.01 23.36 21.28
CA GLU A 522 4.41 24.39 22.11
C GLU A 522 2.91 24.17 22.32
N LYS A 523 2.41 24.77 23.39
CA LYS A 523 0.98 24.89 23.64
C LYS A 523 0.59 26.38 23.56
N TRP A 524 -0.37 26.69 22.69
CA TRP A 524 -1.04 27.97 22.61
C TRP A 524 -2.43 27.91 23.22
N THR A 525 -2.83 28.92 23.96
CA THR A 525 -4.20 29.06 24.47
C THR A 525 -4.87 30.19 23.73
N LEU A 526 -6.05 29.94 23.18
CA LEU A 526 -6.80 30.90 22.38
C LEU A 526 -7.81 31.68 23.22
N SER A 527 -8.27 32.84 22.69
CA SER A 527 -9.27 33.70 23.35
C SER A 527 -10.63 33.02 23.58
N ASN A 528 -10.98 32.02 22.77
CA ASN A 528 -12.19 31.20 22.96
C ASN A 528 -11.96 29.98 23.87
N GLY A 529 -10.78 29.83 24.47
CA GLY A 529 -10.46 28.73 25.39
C GLY A 529 -9.85 27.48 24.75
N VAL A 530 -9.89 27.34 23.42
CA VAL A 530 -9.28 26.21 22.70
C VAL A 530 -7.78 26.19 22.94
N SER A 531 -7.24 24.98 23.12
CA SER A 531 -5.79 24.75 23.18
C SER A 531 -5.26 24.23 21.85
N VAL A 532 -4.21 24.87 21.33
CA VAL A 532 -3.49 24.43 20.15
C VAL A 532 -2.12 23.89 20.60
N PHE A 533 -1.74 22.73 20.10
CA PHE A 533 -0.41 22.15 20.25
C PHE A 533 0.28 22.24 18.90
N TYR A 534 1.36 23.00 18.83
CA TYR A 534 2.03 23.32 17.58
C TYR A 534 3.49 22.85 17.60
N LYS A 535 3.88 22.21 16.50
CA LYS A 535 5.25 21.87 16.20
C LYS A 535 5.61 22.41 14.81
N HIS A 536 6.67 23.23 14.78
CA HIS A 536 7.37 23.51 13.53
C HIS A 536 8.31 22.36 13.22
N ALA A 537 8.12 21.69 12.10
CA ALA A 537 8.91 20.55 11.68
C ALA A 537 9.93 20.98 10.61
N ALA A 538 10.98 20.18 10.43
CA ALA A 538 11.80 20.28 9.22
C ALA A 538 10.97 19.85 7.99
N PRO A 539 11.35 20.27 6.76
CA PRO A 539 10.67 19.85 5.55
C PRO A 539 10.46 18.33 5.49
N ALA A 540 9.22 17.95 5.23
CA ALA A 540 8.79 16.54 5.27
C ALA A 540 8.80 15.90 3.88
N GLU A 541 8.76 14.58 3.89
CA GLU A 541 8.60 13.78 2.68
C GLU A 541 7.20 13.95 2.09
N GLY A 542 7.13 14.23 0.79
CA GLY A 542 5.87 14.37 0.04
C GLY A 542 5.45 15.81 -0.19
N SER A 543 4.20 15.99 -0.58
CA SER A 543 3.61 17.29 -0.93
C SER A 543 2.75 17.91 0.18
N ASP A 544 2.56 17.21 1.28
CA ASP A 544 1.78 17.70 2.42
C ASP A 544 2.70 18.51 3.35
N HIS A 545 2.44 19.82 3.48
CA HIS A 545 3.20 20.75 4.31
C HIS A 545 2.46 21.17 5.58
N LEU A 546 1.25 20.68 5.76
CA LEU A 546 0.43 20.84 6.94
C LEU A 546 -0.17 19.48 7.32
N SER A 547 -0.03 19.09 8.58
CA SER A 547 -0.80 18.00 9.19
C SER A 547 -1.44 18.52 10.47
N MET A 548 -2.76 18.40 10.59
CA MET A 548 -3.48 18.82 11.78
C MET A 548 -4.61 17.86 12.16
N THR A 549 -4.77 17.66 13.46
CA THR A 549 -5.91 16.98 14.06
C THR A 549 -6.71 17.94 14.95
N TRP A 550 -8.01 18.03 14.70
CA TRP A 550 -8.97 18.64 15.59
C TRP A 550 -9.56 17.54 16.47
N LEU A 551 -9.09 17.46 17.70
CA LEU A 551 -9.38 16.37 18.63
C LEU A 551 -10.41 16.82 19.65
N PHE A 552 -11.55 16.12 19.70
CA PHE A 552 -12.65 16.32 20.64
C PHE A 552 -12.63 15.22 21.71
N ASP A 553 -12.79 15.58 22.97
CA ASP A 553 -12.92 14.64 24.09
C ASP A 553 -14.35 14.10 24.20
N THR A 554 -14.82 13.48 23.13
CA THR A 554 -16.17 12.98 22.87
C THR A 554 -16.12 11.50 22.45
N GLY A 555 -16.58 11.14 21.27
CA GLY A 555 -16.65 9.77 20.77
C GLY A 555 -17.90 9.02 21.23
N TYR A 556 -17.87 7.69 21.31
CA TYR A 556 -19.04 6.88 21.70
C TYR A 556 -19.56 7.19 23.11
N LYS A 557 -18.72 7.72 23.99
CA LYS A 557 -19.16 8.18 25.33
C LYS A 557 -20.15 9.36 25.28
N ALA A 558 -20.24 10.05 24.12
CA ALA A 558 -21.19 11.13 23.90
C ALA A 558 -22.55 10.63 23.36
N LEU A 559 -22.66 9.36 23.01
CA LEU A 559 -23.89 8.74 22.51
C LEU A 559 -24.86 8.43 23.65
N GLU A 560 -26.15 8.44 23.34
CA GLU A 560 -27.18 8.00 24.26
C GLU A 560 -27.16 6.48 24.41
N GLN A 561 -27.27 6.00 25.67
CA GLN A 561 -27.13 4.58 25.96
C GLN A 561 -28.31 3.74 25.46
N ASP A 562 -29.53 4.32 25.51
CA ASP A 562 -30.74 3.60 25.13
C ASP A 562 -30.83 3.31 23.62
N ASN A 563 -30.00 3.98 22.81
CA ASN A 563 -29.98 3.81 21.35
C ASN A 563 -28.53 3.75 20.81
N ILE A 564 -27.64 3.09 21.55
CA ILE A 564 -26.20 3.14 21.28
C ILE A 564 -25.80 2.52 19.95
N THR A 565 -26.45 1.45 19.52
CA THR A 565 -26.16 0.77 18.24
C THR A 565 -26.56 1.61 17.03
N ALA A 566 -27.73 2.27 17.09
CA ALA A 566 -28.13 3.23 16.06
C ALA A 566 -27.19 4.46 16.06
N GLY A 567 -26.83 4.98 17.24
CA GLY A 567 -25.84 6.06 17.36
C GLY A 567 -24.47 5.68 16.79
N ARG A 568 -23.99 4.47 17.02
CA ARG A 568 -22.74 3.97 16.42
C ARG A 568 -22.84 3.84 14.91
N TYR A 569 -23.97 3.37 14.40
CA TYR A 569 -24.19 3.35 12.95
C TYR A 569 -24.22 4.77 12.36
N ALA A 570 -24.87 5.72 13.06
CA ALA A 570 -24.86 7.13 12.67
C ALA A 570 -23.44 7.73 12.66
N VAL A 571 -22.58 7.42 13.64
CA VAL A 571 -21.16 7.80 13.62
C VAL A 571 -20.46 7.21 12.41
N HIS A 572 -20.68 5.92 12.13
CA HIS A 572 -20.08 5.26 10.97
C HIS A 572 -20.53 5.87 9.64
N TYR A 573 -21.81 6.18 9.50
CA TYR A 573 -22.35 6.89 8.35
C TYR A 573 -21.72 8.28 8.19
N ASN A 574 -21.74 9.10 9.25
CA ASN A 574 -21.19 10.44 9.23
C ASN A 574 -19.71 10.49 8.84
N ARG A 575 -18.91 9.56 9.33
CA ARG A 575 -17.48 9.47 8.95
C ARG A 575 -17.23 9.27 7.47
N ARG A 576 -18.16 8.67 6.76
CA ARG A 576 -18.02 8.34 5.34
C ARG A 576 -18.71 9.36 4.43
N THR A 577 -19.74 10.03 4.90
CA THR A 577 -20.63 10.82 4.05
C THR A 577 -20.78 12.28 4.48
N ALA A 578 -20.62 12.59 5.77
CA ALA A 578 -20.73 13.97 6.21
C ALA A 578 -19.76 14.89 5.49
N GLY A 579 -20.25 16.04 5.09
CA GLY A 579 -19.50 17.06 4.37
C GLY A 579 -19.82 18.46 4.92
N SER A 580 -19.84 19.46 4.04
CA SER A 580 -20.13 20.84 4.39
C SER A 580 -20.88 21.54 3.28
N ARG A 581 -21.64 22.56 3.63
CA ARG A 581 -22.33 23.44 2.66
C ARG A 581 -23.18 22.70 1.63
N GLY A 582 -23.96 21.72 2.04
CA GLY A 582 -24.85 20.96 1.17
C GLY A 582 -24.12 19.99 0.23
N ARG A 583 -22.85 19.69 0.48
CA ARG A 583 -22.04 18.76 -0.31
C ARG A 583 -21.43 17.69 0.58
N SER A 584 -21.55 16.44 0.16
CA SER A 584 -20.92 15.32 0.83
C SER A 584 -19.41 15.27 0.57
N HIS A 585 -18.65 14.63 1.45
CA HIS A 585 -17.21 14.36 1.21
C HIS A 585 -16.94 13.67 -0.13
N GLY A 586 -17.84 12.79 -0.57
CA GLY A 586 -17.73 12.10 -1.84
C GLY A 586 -17.79 13.01 -3.06
N ASP A 587 -18.34 14.22 -2.91
CA ASP A 587 -18.47 15.20 -3.99
C ASP A 587 -17.23 16.09 -4.12
N TRP A 588 -16.38 16.16 -3.09
CA TRP A 588 -15.24 17.09 -3.04
C TRP A 588 -14.22 16.91 -4.16
N ARG A 589 -14.08 15.71 -4.70
CA ARG A 589 -13.20 15.47 -5.86
C ARG A 589 -13.62 16.23 -7.12
N HIS A 590 -14.86 16.72 -7.20
CA HIS A 590 -15.37 17.53 -8.30
C HIS A 590 -15.04 19.02 -8.14
N TYR A 591 -14.38 19.39 -7.03
CA TYR A 591 -13.99 20.74 -6.72
C TYR A 591 -12.46 20.86 -6.79
N PRO A 592 -11.89 21.38 -7.90
CA PRO A 592 -10.43 21.45 -8.09
C PRO A 592 -9.71 22.19 -6.97
N GLU A 593 -10.34 23.20 -6.38
CA GLU A 593 -9.79 23.97 -5.26
C GLU A 593 -9.61 23.15 -3.98
N LEU A 594 -10.28 22.02 -3.84
CA LEU A 594 -10.12 21.09 -2.72
C LEU A 594 -9.07 20.00 -2.98
N SER A 595 -8.54 19.95 -4.20
CA SER A 595 -7.46 19.01 -4.55
C SER A 595 -6.20 19.31 -3.73
N GLY A 596 -5.49 18.27 -3.29
CA GLY A 596 -4.33 18.43 -2.40
C GLY A 596 -4.68 18.61 -0.92
N ILE A 597 -5.96 18.41 -0.55
CA ILE A 597 -6.40 18.32 0.84
C ILE A 597 -6.97 16.94 1.08
N LYS A 598 -6.52 16.30 2.15
CA LYS A 598 -7.11 15.06 2.67
C LYS A 598 -7.77 15.40 4.00
N LEU A 599 -9.08 15.18 4.11
CA LEU A 599 -9.83 15.36 5.35
C LEU A 599 -10.53 14.05 5.70
N MET A 600 -10.37 13.61 6.93
CA MET A 600 -10.99 12.39 7.43
C MET A 600 -11.64 12.63 8.80
N LEU A 601 -12.85 12.13 8.96
CA LEU A 601 -13.53 12.06 10.25
C LEU A 601 -13.19 10.74 10.92
N GLY A 602 -12.63 10.79 12.12
CA GLY A 602 -12.19 9.63 12.88
C GLY A 602 -12.70 9.66 14.33
N GLY A 603 -12.25 8.68 15.09
CA GLY A 603 -12.51 8.61 16.51
C GLY A 603 -12.83 7.19 16.99
N GLY A 604 -13.07 7.06 18.27
CA GLY A 604 -13.36 5.80 18.95
C GLY A 604 -14.27 6.01 20.15
N THR A 605 -14.08 5.20 21.19
CA THR A 605 -14.89 5.25 22.42
C THR A 605 -14.75 6.58 23.14
N ASN A 606 -13.52 7.12 23.22
CA ASN A 606 -13.17 8.25 24.09
C ASN A 606 -12.84 9.55 23.37
N SER A 607 -12.87 9.58 22.04
CA SER A 607 -12.57 10.79 21.27
C SER A 607 -13.20 10.74 19.90
N ALA A 608 -13.49 11.92 19.35
CA ALA A 608 -13.70 12.12 17.93
C ALA A 608 -12.62 13.05 17.38
N ARG A 609 -12.32 12.96 16.07
CA ARG A 609 -11.26 13.76 15.46
C ARG A 609 -11.56 14.08 14.00
N ILE A 610 -11.08 15.23 13.57
CA ILE A 610 -11.01 15.63 12.19
C ILE A 610 -9.52 15.72 11.84
N ASP A 611 -9.06 14.81 10.98
CA ASP A 611 -7.66 14.76 10.54
C ASP A 611 -7.56 15.39 9.17
N ILE A 612 -6.60 16.31 9.00
CA ILE A 612 -6.42 17.05 7.75
C ILE A 612 -4.93 17.10 7.42
N THR A 613 -4.61 16.79 6.16
CA THR A 613 -3.31 17.14 5.57
C THR A 613 -3.52 18.00 4.34
N ALA A 614 -2.59 18.90 4.08
CA ALA A 614 -2.69 19.83 2.97
C ALA A 614 -1.32 20.25 2.42
N ARG A 615 -1.33 20.58 1.14
CA ARG A 615 -0.23 21.24 0.44
C ARG A 615 -0.10 22.70 0.89
N THR A 616 1.06 23.31 0.62
CA THR A 616 1.33 24.71 0.94
C THR A 616 0.24 25.66 0.42
N ASP A 617 -0.10 25.58 -0.86
CA ASP A 617 -1.08 26.41 -1.54
C ASP A 617 -2.53 26.13 -1.13
N ARG A 618 -2.76 25.14 -0.27
CA ARG A 618 -4.07 24.72 0.25
C ARG A 618 -4.22 24.92 1.76
N THR A 619 -3.23 25.53 2.40
CA THR A 619 -3.23 25.73 3.87
C THR A 619 -4.46 26.46 4.36
N GLU A 620 -4.77 27.62 3.81
CA GLU A 620 -5.96 28.39 4.20
C GLU A 620 -7.25 27.62 3.93
N THR A 621 -7.36 26.98 2.77
CA THR A 621 -8.51 26.13 2.40
C THR A 621 -8.71 25.01 3.40
N ALA A 622 -7.64 24.37 3.88
CA ALA A 622 -7.71 23.30 4.89
C ALA A 622 -8.30 23.80 6.22
N PHE A 623 -7.89 24.99 6.67
CA PHE A 623 -8.48 25.61 7.87
C PHE A 623 -9.93 26.03 7.67
N LYS A 624 -10.30 26.57 6.50
CA LYS A 624 -11.70 26.87 6.14
C LYS A 624 -12.56 25.60 6.16
N LEU A 625 -12.08 24.51 5.57
CA LEU A 625 -12.80 23.23 5.57
C LEU A 625 -12.99 22.68 6.99
N ALA A 626 -11.95 22.72 7.84
CA ALA A 626 -12.07 22.33 9.24
C ALA A 626 -13.13 23.16 9.98
N TRP A 627 -13.11 24.49 9.76
CA TRP A 627 -14.10 25.40 10.31
C TRP A 627 -15.51 25.03 9.83
N LEU A 628 -15.70 24.83 8.54
CA LEU A 628 -16.98 24.44 7.93
C LEU A 628 -17.49 23.10 8.46
N GLN A 629 -16.63 22.12 8.69
CA GLN A 629 -17.00 20.84 9.29
C GLN A 629 -17.58 20.98 10.69
N VAL A 630 -17.10 21.96 11.47
CA VAL A 630 -17.58 22.20 12.84
C VAL A 630 -18.83 23.06 12.83
N MET A 631 -18.87 24.12 12.01
CA MET A 631 -19.90 25.16 12.05
C MET A 631 -21.06 24.91 11.08
N GLU A 632 -20.77 24.39 9.89
CA GLU A 632 -21.76 24.21 8.80
C GLU A 632 -21.70 22.78 8.23
N PRO A 633 -21.84 21.74 9.05
CA PRO A 633 -21.79 20.37 8.58
C PRO A 633 -23.01 20.03 7.69
N TYR A 634 -22.81 19.07 6.79
CA TYR A 634 -23.85 18.50 5.93
C TYR A 634 -23.97 16.99 6.15
N PHE A 635 -25.18 16.49 6.31
CA PHE A 635 -25.47 15.10 6.69
C PHE A 635 -26.06 14.25 5.58
N GLY A 636 -26.23 14.83 4.40
CA GLY A 636 -26.91 14.18 3.27
C GLY A 636 -28.40 14.49 3.21
N THR A 637 -29.08 13.83 2.28
CA THR A 637 -30.53 13.86 2.07
C THR A 637 -31.15 12.53 2.54
N ASP A 638 -32.47 12.51 2.73
CA ASP A 638 -33.20 11.25 3.02
C ASP A 638 -32.91 10.17 1.96
N SER A 639 -32.82 10.54 0.69
CA SER A 639 -32.52 9.60 -0.40
C SER A 639 -31.12 9.01 -0.30
N GLU A 640 -30.12 9.81 0.07
CA GLU A 640 -28.72 9.35 0.29
C GLU A 640 -28.64 8.43 1.50
N LEU A 641 -29.33 8.78 2.59
CA LEU A 641 -29.40 7.96 3.78
C LEU A 641 -30.07 6.60 3.50
N GLU A 642 -31.22 6.59 2.81
CA GLU A 642 -31.90 5.33 2.47
C GLU A 642 -31.06 4.44 1.55
N ASN A 643 -30.33 5.01 0.58
CA ASN A 643 -29.41 4.26 -0.25
C ASN A 643 -28.26 3.64 0.57
N ALA A 644 -27.72 4.38 1.53
CA ALA A 644 -26.66 3.89 2.41
C ALA A 644 -27.17 2.81 3.38
N LYS A 645 -28.38 2.97 3.93
CA LYS A 645 -29.04 1.93 4.72
C LYS A 645 -29.21 0.64 3.94
N ALA A 646 -29.76 0.74 2.72
CA ALA A 646 -29.95 -0.43 1.85
C ALA A 646 -28.62 -1.15 1.53
N ALA A 647 -27.53 -0.40 1.30
CA ALA A 647 -26.20 -0.96 1.09
C ALA A 647 -25.65 -1.65 2.35
N SER A 648 -25.88 -1.06 3.52
CA SER A 648 -25.45 -1.61 4.82
C SER A 648 -26.24 -2.86 5.18
N LEU A 649 -27.55 -2.88 5.01
CA LEU A 649 -28.41 -4.06 5.19
C LEU A 649 -28.01 -5.22 4.30
N LYS A 650 -27.69 -4.94 3.02
CA LYS A 650 -27.14 -5.94 2.09
C LYS A 650 -25.77 -6.46 2.57
N SER A 651 -24.98 -5.62 3.21
CA SER A 651 -23.67 -6.04 3.74
C SER A 651 -23.79 -6.92 4.98
N LEU A 652 -24.80 -6.71 5.82
CA LEU A 652 -25.05 -7.57 6.99
C LEU A 652 -25.38 -9.02 6.61
N GLY A 653 -25.94 -9.26 5.44
CA GLY A 653 -26.24 -10.59 4.93
C GLY A 653 -25.05 -11.32 4.31
N LYS A 654 -23.85 -10.73 4.29
CA LYS A 654 -22.66 -11.37 3.76
C LYS A 654 -21.93 -12.15 4.83
N GLU A 655 -21.42 -13.31 4.45
CA GLU A 655 -20.53 -14.11 5.28
C GLU A 655 -19.25 -13.31 5.62
N PRO A 656 -18.86 -13.18 6.90
CA PRO A 656 -17.65 -12.45 7.27
C PRO A 656 -16.40 -13.17 6.76
N SER A 657 -15.34 -12.43 6.48
CA SER A 657 -14.03 -13.03 6.24
C SER A 657 -13.47 -13.66 7.53
N PRO A 658 -12.56 -14.64 7.46
CA PRO A 658 -11.93 -15.22 8.65
C PRO A 658 -11.38 -14.17 9.61
N ARG A 659 -10.71 -13.17 9.06
CA ARG A 659 -10.15 -12.06 9.84
C ARG A 659 -11.23 -11.27 10.60
N ASN A 660 -12.30 -10.90 9.90
CA ASN A 660 -13.41 -10.16 10.55
C ASN A 660 -14.09 -11.00 11.62
N LEU A 661 -14.26 -12.30 11.35
CA LEU A 661 -14.81 -13.23 12.33
C LEU A 661 -13.92 -13.34 13.57
N PHE A 662 -12.59 -13.42 13.41
CA PHE A 662 -11.65 -13.47 14.52
C PHE A 662 -11.65 -12.16 15.32
N ASP A 663 -11.70 -11.01 14.66
CA ASP A 663 -11.79 -9.72 15.32
C ASP A 663 -13.11 -9.60 16.09
N ASP A 664 -14.24 -9.98 15.51
CA ASP A 664 -15.55 -9.99 16.18
C ASP A 664 -15.53 -10.90 17.41
N LYS A 665 -15.00 -12.11 17.27
CA LYS A 665 -14.93 -13.07 18.40
C LYS A 665 -13.98 -12.59 19.50
N THR A 666 -12.86 -11.96 19.13
CA THR A 666 -11.96 -11.35 20.11
C THR A 666 -12.63 -10.21 20.87
N GLN A 667 -13.39 -9.35 20.17
CA GLN A 667 -14.15 -8.26 20.82
C GLN A 667 -15.24 -8.80 21.74
N GLU A 668 -16.00 -9.79 21.30
CA GLU A 668 -17.01 -10.48 22.10
C GLU A 668 -16.42 -11.06 23.39
N MET A 669 -15.24 -11.63 23.30
CA MET A 669 -14.51 -12.15 24.46
C MET A 669 -14.05 -11.09 25.44
N ILE A 670 -13.52 -9.98 24.94
CA ILE A 670 -13.00 -8.89 25.77
C ILE A 670 -14.14 -8.17 26.48
N PHE A 671 -15.21 -7.88 25.78
CA PHE A 671 -16.25 -6.97 26.23
C PHE A 671 -17.58 -7.62 26.58
N GLY A 672 -17.83 -8.87 26.15
CA GLY A 672 -19.11 -9.55 26.34
C GLY A 672 -20.28 -8.74 25.79
N ASP A 673 -21.34 -8.63 26.59
CA ASP A 673 -22.56 -7.87 26.22
C ASP A 673 -22.45 -6.36 26.50
N HIS A 674 -21.23 -5.82 26.57
CA HIS A 674 -21.05 -4.39 26.84
C HIS A 674 -21.75 -3.54 25.75
N PRO A 675 -22.55 -2.51 26.11
CA PRO A 675 -23.35 -1.75 25.15
C PRO A 675 -22.55 -1.19 23.96
N TRP A 676 -21.30 -0.81 24.16
CA TRP A 676 -20.45 -0.28 23.10
C TRP A 676 -19.88 -1.34 22.15
N GLN A 677 -20.07 -2.61 22.44
CA GLN A 677 -19.63 -3.73 21.61
C GLN A 677 -20.79 -4.51 21.00
N GLN A 678 -22.03 -4.15 21.32
CA GLN A 678 -23.21 -4.75 20.69
C GLN A 678 -23.12 -4.63 19.16
N LYS A 679 -23.46 -5.69 18.45
CA LYS A 679 -23.45 -5.69 16.99
C LYS A 679 -24.51 -4.74 16.45
N ILE A 680 -24.14 -3.98 15.41
CA ILE A 680 -25.09 -3.20 14.62
C ILE A 680 -25.90 -4.19 13.79
N ASP A 681 -27.20 -4.22 13.98
CA ASP A 681 -28.15 -5.08 13.29
C ASP A 681 -29.06 -4.27 12.34
N SER A 682 -29.99 -4.94 11.69
CA SER A 682 -30.95 -4.28 10.79
C SER A 682 -31.78 -3.24 11.51
N THR A 683 -32.23 -3.52 12.74
CA THR A 683 -33.04 -2.59 13.54
C THR A 683 -32.25 -1.32 13.86
N SER A 684 -30.99 -1.45 14.21
CA SER A 684 -30.06 -0.34 14.46
C SER A 684 -29.89 0.56 13.22
N ILE A 685 -29.78 -0.05 12.03
CA ILE A 685 -29.62 0.66 10.76
C ILE A 685 -30.92 1.39 10.40
N GLU A 686 -32.06 0.72 10.51
CA GLU A 686 -33.37 1.27 10.18
C GLU A 686 -33.77 2.43 11.10
N ALA A 687 -33.37 2.40 12.37
CA ALA A 687 -33.66 3.41 13.36
C ALA A 687 -32.98 4.77 13.14
N VAL A 688 -32.01 4.86 12.21
CA VAL A 688 -31.27 6.12 11.96
C VAL A 688 -32.05 7.01 10.98
N ASP A 689 -32.21 8.27 11.34
CA ASP A 689 -32.78 9.33 10.51
C ASP A 689 -31.85 10.55 10.46
N LEU A 690 -32.15 11.54 9.64
CA LEU A 690 -31.34 12.76 9.54
C LEU A 690 -31.19 13.52 10.86
N PRO A 691 -32.24 13.69 11.68
CA PRO A 691 -32.13 14.30 13.03
C PRO A 691 -31.11 13.57 13.92
N LEU A 692 -31.10 12.24 13.93
CA LEU A 692 -30.15 11.47 14.73
C LEU A 692 -28.72 11.60 14.16
N LEU A 693 -28.57 11.65 12.82
CA LEU A 693 -27.25 11.91 12.20
C LEU A 693 -26.70 13.26 12.63
N GLU A 694 -27.52 14.30 12.60
CA GLU A 694 -27.14 15.65 13.03
C GLU A 694 -26.79 15.69 14.54
N ASP A 695 -27.62 15.15 15.39
CA ASP A 695 -27.37 15.12 16.85
C ASP A 695 -26.07 14.40 17.18
N VAL A 696 -25.86 13.21 16.62
CA VAL A 696 -24.64 12.41 16.81
C VAL A 696 -23.40 13.13 16.28
N TYR A 697 -23.51 13.79 15.14
CA TYR A 697 -22.39 14.57 14.57
C TYR A 697 -22.02 15.74 15.48
N ARG A 698 -23.01 16.55 15.86
CA ARG A 698 -22.79 17.75 16.68
C ARG A 698 -22.21 17.39 18.05
N ARG A 699 -22.68 16.32 18.66
CA ARG A 699 -22.12 15.78 19.91
C ARG A 699 -20.66 15.32 19.73
N SER A 700 -20.31 14.80 18.58
CA SER A 700 -18.97 14.28 18.29
C SER A 700 -17.97 15.38 17.93
N TYR A 701 -18.36 16.34 17.07
CA TYR A 701 -17.44 17.24 16.37
C TYR A 701 -17.74 18.74 16.55
N SER A 702 -18.75 19.15 17.31
CA SER A 702 -19.10 20.58 17.46
C SER A 702 -19.00 21.13 18.90
N ASP A 703 -18.59 20.31 19.87
CA ASP A 703 -18.33 20.81 21.24
C ASP A 703 -16.92 21.38 21.37
N ILE A 704 -16.78 22.66 21.08
CA ILE A 704 -15.50 23.37 21.13
C ILE A 704 -14.89 23.43 22.54
N SER A 705 -15.68 23.24 23.61
CA SER A 705 -15.17 23.22 24.99
C SER A 705 -14.26 22.01 25.26
N THR A 706 -14.37 20.97 24.43
CA THR A 706 -13.55 19.76 24.47
C THR A 706 -12.44 19.75 23.42
N LEU A 707 -12.46 20.72 22.48
CA LEU A 707 -11.56 20.76 21.34
C LEU A 707 -10.12 21.06 21.75
N LYS A 708 -9.21 20.26 21.23
CA LYS A 708 -7.77 20.52 21.18
C LYS A 708 -7.32 20.40 19.74
N VAL A 709 -6.60 21.38 19.25
CA VAL A 709 -6.05 21.35 17.88
C VAL A 709 -4.57 21.01 17.96
N ILE A 710 -4.15 20.01 17.22
CA ILE A 710 -2.76 19.55 17.12
C ILE A 710 -2.29 19.86 15.70
N ILE A 711 -1.17 20.56 15.56
CA ILE A 711 -0.64 21.00 14.26
C ILE A 711 0.84 20.68 14.18
N CYS A 712 1.23 20.00 13.11
CA CYS A 712 2.62 19.81 12.71
C CYS A 712 2.77 20.37 11.28
N SER A 713 3.69 21.29 11.07
CA SER A 713 3.87 21.96 9.77
C SER A 713 5.32 22.41 9.61
N ASP A 714 5.82 22.41 8.38
CA ASP A 714 7.10 22.97 7.97
C ASP A 714 6.97 24.39 7.36
N LEU A 715 5.73 24.92 7.34
CA LEU A 715 5.44 26.28 6.90
C LEU A 715 5.83 27.31 7.96
N GLU A 716 5.97 28.57 7.51
CA GLU A 716 6.27 29.71 8.40
C GLU A 716 5.28 29.79 9.56
N GLU A 717 5.80 29.87 10.80
CA GLU A 717 4.99 29.88 12.01
C GLU A 717 3.96 31.01 12.03
N ASP A 718 4.34 32.20 11.51
CA ASP A 718 3.45 33.37 11.48
C ASP A 718 2.21 33.11 10.61
N LEU A 719 2.35 32.38 9.50
CA LEU A 719 1.21 31.94 8.67
C LEU A 719 0.26 31.04 9.47
N ILE A 720 0.81 30.05 10.17
CA ILE A 720 0.00 29.13 10.99
C ILE A 720 -0.68 29.88 12.14
N ARG A 721 0.00 30.85 12.77
CA ARG A 721 -0.58 31.72 13.80
C ARG A 721 -1.74 32.55 13.27
N GLU A 722 -1.61 33.10 12.09
CA GLU A 722 -2.69 33.85 11.41
C GLU A 722 -3.89 32.93 11.15
N MET A 723 -3.67 31.74 10.57
CA MET A 723 -4.75 30.76 10.30
C MET A 723 -5.44 30.33 11.58
N VAL A 724 -4.70 30.07 12.64
CA VAL A 724 -5.25 29.69 13.95
C VAL A 724 -6.08 30.82 14.57
N CYS A 725 -5.61 32.08 14.51
CA CYS A 725 -6.36 33.24 15.00
C CYS A 725 -7.64 33.45 14.20
N THR A 726 -7.58 33.26 12.89
CA THR A 726 -8.72 33.50 11.98
C THR A 726 -9.76 32.39 12.09
N TYR A 727 -9.36 31.13 12.03
CA TYR A 727 -10.32 30.04 11.87
C TYR A 727 -10.56 29.23 13.17
N VAL A 728 -9.53 29.03 14.01
CA VAL A 728 -9.72 28.24 15.25
C VAL A 728 -10.23 29.13 16.38
N ALA A 729 -9.64 30.31 16.54
CA ALA A 729 -10.05 31.22 17.62
C ALA A 729 -11.38 31.93 17.35
N SER A 730 -11.91 31.88 16.11
CA SER A 730 -13.23 32.39 15.74
C SER A 730 -14.37 31.43 16.07
N LEU A 731 -14.08 30.16 16.36
CA LEU A 731 -15.11 29.21 16.72
C LEU A 731 -15.85 29.69 17.98
N GLY A 732 -17.16 29.78 17.89
CA GLY A 732 -18.04 30.23 18.97
C GLY A 732 -19.29 29.39 19.07
N GLY A 733 -19.98 29.47 20.19
CA GLY A 733 -21.30 28.92 20.37
C GLY A 733 -21.40 27.40 20.30
N GLY A 734 -20.38 26.68 20.80
CA GLY A 734 -20.34 25.23 20.74
C GLY A 734 -21.65 24.56 21.13
N TYR A 735 -21.95 23.43 20.52
CA TYR A 735 -23.10 22.58 20.85
C TYR A 735 -22.78 21.85 22.17
N PRO A 736 -23.34 22.30 23.31
CA PRO A 736 -23.00 21.69 24.59
C PRO A 736 -23.55 20.26 24.61
N TYR A 737 -22.66 19.31 24.72
CA TYR A 737 -23.10 17.97 24.94
C TYR A 737 -23.16 17.65 26.45
N SER A 738 -24.25 17.00 26.90
CA SER A 738 -24.28 16.43 28.22
C SER A 738 -23.36 15.21 28.27
N LYS A 739 -22.37 15.22 29.18
CA LYS A 739 -21.52 14.04 29.41
C LYS A 739 -22.43 12.84 29.72
N GLY A 740 -22.55 11.94 28.74
CA GLY A 740 -23.20 10.66 28.91
C GLY A 740 -22.51 9.88 30.05
N LYS A 741 -23.20 8.93 30.63
CA LYS A 741 -22.61 8.07 31.64
C LYS A 741 -21.60 7.13 30.96
N TYR A 742 -20.34 7.43 31.12
CA TYR A 742 -19.26 6.57 30.62
C TYR A 742 -19.25 5.24 31.35
N LEU A 743 -19.44 4.16 30.65
CA LEU A 743 -19.26 2.81 31.20
C LEU A 743 -17.87 2.33 30.75
N PRO A 744 -16.92 2.18 31.69
CA PRO A 744 -15.60 1.65 31.32
C PRO A 744 -15.76 0.23 30.82
N ALA A 745 -15.09 -0.07 29.70
CA ALA A 745 -15.03 -1.43 29.21
C ALA A 745 -14.32 -2.31 30.24
N THR A 746 -15.04 -3.30 30.78
CA THR A 746 -14.49 -4.25 31.72
C THR A 746 -14.41 -5.61 31.04
N PRO A 747 -13.22 -6.18 30.86
CA PRO A 747 -13.07 -7.51 30.27
C PRO A 747 -13.88 -8.56 31.04
N THR A 748 -14.78 -9.25 30.37
CA THR A 748 -15.68 -10.26 30.98
C THR A 748 -15.17 -11.67 30.82
N PHE A 749 -14.26 -11.90 29.87
CA PHE A 749 -13.72 -13.22 29.57
C PHE A 749 -12.92 -13.82 30.77
N LYS A 750 -13.19 -15.09 31.09
CA LYS A 750 -12.47 -15.86 32.12
C LYS A 750 -12.08 -17.21 31.55
N GLY A 751 -10.79 -17.51 31.53
CA GLY A 751 -10.26 -18.81 31.09
C GLY A 751 -9.80 -18.80 29.62
N GLU A 752 -9.74 -19.99 29.03
CA GLU A 752 -9.38 -20.20 27.63
C GLU A 752 -10.64 -20.27 26.78
N LEU A 753 -10.62 -19.67 25.61
CA LEU A 753 -11.64 -19.85 24.58
C LEU A 753 -11.02 -20.49 23.36
N ARG A 754 -11.61 -21.61 22.94
CA ARG A 754 -11.35 -22.21 21.64
C ARG A 754 -12.61 -22.05 20.79
N TYR A 755 -12.49 -21.37 19.67
CA TYR A 755 -13.53 -21.24 18.67
C TYR A 755 -13.04 -21.85 17.38
N GLU A 756 -13.81 -22.75 16.81
CA GLU A 756 -13.47 -23.49 15.59
C GLU A 756 -14.69 -23.51 14.69
N GLU A 757 -14.51 -23.04 13.45
CA GLU A 757 -15.53 -23.03 12.41
C GLU A 757 -14.99 -23.70 11.16
N SER A 758 -15.75 -24.65 10.60
CA SER A 758 -15.35 -25.42 9.42
C SER A 758 -16.29 -25.13 8.26
N HIS A 759 -15.71 -24.90 7.10
CA HIS A 759 -16.41 -24.67 5.84
C HIS A 759 -15.95 -25.66 4.78
N THR A 760 -16.79 -25.94 3.79
CA THR A 760 -16.39 -26.73 2.64
C THR A 760 -15.44 -25.91 1.77
N PRO A 761 -14.24 -26.41 1.49
CA PRO A 761 -13.27 -25.70 0.65
C PRO A 761 -13.77 -25.64 -0.79
N LEU A 762 -13.39 -24.57 -1.47
CA LEU A 762 -13.66 -24.39 -2.87
C LEU A 762 -12.43 -24.71 -3.74
N SER A 763 -11.24 -24.59 -3.19
CA SER A 763 -9.96 -24.94 -3.83
C SER A 763 -9.13 -25.87 -2.93
N GLU A 764 -7.98 -25.44 -2.48
CA GLU A 764 -7.12 -26.19 -1.58
C GLU A 764 -7.54 -26.02 -0.11
N PRO A 765 -7.54 -27.08 0.71
CA PRO A 765 -7.87 -27.01 2.13
C PRO A 765 -6.92 -26.06 2.88
N LEU A 766 -7.49 -25.15 3.66
CA LEU A 766 -6.75 -24.13 4.41
C LEU A 766 -7.27 -24.00 5.84
N THR A 767 -6.36 -23.87 6.79
CA THR A 767 -6.69 -23.53 8.18
C THR A 767 -6.04 -22.21 8.55
N ASP A 768 -6.85 -21.20 8.87
CA ASP A 768 -6.41 -19.91 9.38
C ASP A 768 -6.51 -19.91 10.91
N ILE A 769 -5.43 -19.56 11.59
CA ILE A 769 -5.31 -19.70 13.05
C ILE A 769 -4.85 -18.39 13.66
N SER A 770 -5.59 -17.94 14.68
CA SER A 770 -5.19 -16.82 15.55
C SER A 770 -5.11 -17.29 17.00
N TYR A 771 -3.89 -17.42 17.52
CA TYR A 771 -3.61 -17.77 18.91
C TYR A 771 -3.30 -16.51 19.70
N ASN A 772 -4.19 -16.10 20.62
CA ASN A 772 -4.10 -14.85 21.34
C ASN A 772 -3.87 -15.05 22.82
N PHE A 773 -3.03 -14.19 23.41
CA PHE A 773 -2.86 -14.03 24.85
C PHE A 773 -3.33 -12.63 25.24
N LEU A 774 -4.32 -12.54 26.15
CA LEU A 774 -4.92 -11.29 26.61
C LEU A 774 -4.39 -10.94 28.00
N SER A 775 -3.36 -10.11 28.06
CA SER A 775 -2.64 -9.78 29.28
C SER A 775 -2.82 -8.32 29.71
N ASN A 776 -2.47 -8.00 30.95
CA ASN A 776 -2.46 -6.63 31.46
C ASN A 776 -1.00 -6.13 31.54
N ILE A 777 -0.46 -5.73 30.37
CA ILE A 777 0.86 -5.09 30.28
C ILE A 777 0.62 -3.60 30.15
N GLY A 778 1.41 -2.79 30.86
CA GLY A 778 1.34 -1.34 30.76
C GLY A 778 2.04 -0.82 29.50
N ASN A 779 1.83 0.46 29.22
CA ASN A 779 2.37 1.16 28.05
C ASN A 779 3.57 2.07 28.37
N SER A 780 4.26 1.84 29.51
CA SER A 780 5.48 2.57 29.79
C SER A 780 6.59 2.23 28.78
N PRO A 781 7.51 3.15 28.46
CA PRO A 781 8.59 2.88 27.52
C PRO A 781 9.38 1.60 27.88
N ARG A 782 9.53 1.32 29.17
CA ARG A 782 10.20 0.11 29.66
C ARG A 782 9.43 -1.16 29.34
N GLU A 783 8.13 -1.19 29.62
CA GLU A 783 7.29 -2.34 29.32
C GLU A 783 7.16 -2.57 27.80
N CYS A 784 7.06 -1.51 27.01
CA CYS A 784 7.09 -1.62 25.55
C CYS A 784 8.42 -2.22 25.06
N ALA A 785 9.57 -1.77 25.60
CA ALA A 785 10.86 -2.36 25.24
C ALA A 785 10.96 -3.85 25.63
N GLU A 786 10.45 -4.27 26.79
CA GLU A 786 10.38 -5.69 27.17
C GLU A 786 9.53 -6.51 26.19
N VAL A 787 8.42 -5.95 25.72
CA VAL A 787 7.55 -6.55 24.70
C VAL A 787 8.30 -6.72 23.39
N GLU A 788 8.98 -5.69 22.89
CA GLU A 788 9.73 -5.75 21.64
C GLU A 788 10.84 -6.82 21.67
N PHE A 789 11.53 -7.00 22.79
CA PHE A 789 12.49 -8.10 22.97
C PHE A 789 11.79 -9.46 22.85
N LEU A 790 10.67 -9.65 23.53
CA LEU A 790 9.96 -10.92 23.50
C LEU A 790 9.42 -11.22 22.09
N ASP A 791 8.80 -10.25 21.45
CA ASP A 791 8.23 -10.39 20.09
C ASP A 791 9.33 -10.73 19.08
N TYR A 792 10.49 -10.07 19.16
CA TYR A 792 11.63 -10.37 18.30
C TYR A 792 12.13 -11.79 18.47
N ILE A 793 12.38 -12.21 19.70
CA ILE A 793 12.96 -13.53 20.01
C ILE A 793 11.99 -14.66 19.70
N MET A 794 10.72 -14.51 20.11
CA MET A 794 9.71 -15.55 19.87
C MET A 794 9.39 -15.67 18.37
N SER A 795 9.34 -14.57 17.64
CA SER A 795 9.14 -14.61 16.19
C SER A 795 10.26 -15.36 15.48
N ALA A 796 11.52 -15.18 15.91
CA ALA A 796 12.64 -15.92 15.36
C ALA A 796 12.54 -17.44 15.67
N ARG A 797 12.17 -17.79 16.91
CA ARG A 797 11.99 -19.19 17.33
C ARG A 797 10.83 -19.87 16.58
N TYR A 798 9.68 -19.18 16.46
CA TYR A 798 8.52 -19.71 15.71
C TYR A 798 8.83 -19.88 14.23
N LEU A 799 9.54 -18.93 13.62
CA LEU A 799 9.94 -19.03 12.23
C LEU A 799 10.83 -20.25 11.98
N SER A 800 11.86 -20.45 12.83
CA SER A 800 12.75 -21.62 12.74
C SER A 800 11.99 -22.94 12.92
N LEU A 801 11.17 -23.04 13.95
CA LEU A 801 10.48 -24.31 14.27
C LEU A 801 9.38 -24.60 13.25
N ILE A 802 8.51 -23.63 12.96
CA ILE A 802 7.25 -23.87 12.22
C ILE A 802 7.48 -23.82 10.71
N ARG A 803 8.23 -22.83 10.22
CA ARG A 803 8.53 -22.70 8.79
C ARG A 803 9.66 -23.63 8.35
N GLU A 804 10.81 -23.56 9.05
CA GLU A 804 12.04 -24.20 8.55
C GLU A 804 12.12 -25.68 8.90
N GLU A 805 11.74 -26.08 10.13
CA GLU A 805 11.82 -27.49 10.56
C GLU A 805 10.56 -28.29 10.18
N ARG A 806 9.36 -27.67 10.29
CA ARG A 806 8.09 -28.32 10.02
C ARG A 806 7.58 -28.13 8.60
N GLY A 807 8.00 -27.08 7.87
CA GLY A 807 7.37 -26.69 6.61
C GLY A 807 5.86 -26.47 6.76
N GLY A 808 5.43 -26.04 7.95
CA GLY A 808 4.03 -26.01 8.34
C GLY A 808 3.31 -24.68 8.07
N ALA A 809 4.04 -23.60 7.90
CA ALA A 809 3.49 -22.29 7.57
C ALA A 809 4.53 -21.45 6.87
N TYR A 810 4.10 -20.63 5.90
CA TYR A 810 5.00 -19.70 5.19
C TYR A 810 5.48 -18.56 6.08
N SER A 811 4.60 -18.03 6.92
CA SER A 811 4.86 -16.88 7.80
C SER A 811 4.24 -17.11 9.17
N VAL A 812 5.01 -16.92 10.22
CA VAL A 812 4.57 -17.00 11.60
C VAL A 812 5.40 -16.09 12.49
N PHE A 813 4.75 -15.25 13.27
CA PHE A 813 5.41 -14.34 14.21
C PHE A 813 4.51 -14.01 15.38
N LEU A 814 5.11 -13.64 16.51
CA LEU A 814 4.42 -13.05 17.65
C LEU A 814 4.31 -11.54 17.44
N ASN A 815 3.11 -11.00 17.55
CA ASN A 815 2.85 -9.56 17.50
C ASN A 815 2.06 -9.12 18.71
N THR A 816 2.61 -8.22 19.51
CA THR A 816 1.99 -7.72 20.73
C THR A 816 1.55 -6.27 20.56
N VAL A 817 0.25 -6.04 20.66
CA VAL A 817 -0.36 -4.72 20.66
C VAL A 817 -0.66 -4.31 22.10
N VAL A 818 0.16 -3.40 22.63
CA VAL A 818 -0.04 -2.81 23.96
C VAL A 818 -1.14 -1.77 23.90
N SER A 819 -2.15 -1.90 24.77
CA SER A 819 -3.26 -0.95 24.79
C SER A 819 -2.88 0.32 25.56
N ASP A 820 -3.17 1.48 24.95
CA ASP A 820 -3.07 2.78 25.61
C ASP A 820 -4.34 3.11 26.43
N GLU A 821 -5.45 2.38 26.22
CA GLU A 821 -6.71 2.60 26.90
C GLU A 821 -6.83 1.75 28.18
N LYS A 822 -7.09 2.42 29.30
CA LYS A 822 -7.25 1.76 30.60
C LYS A 822 -8.42 0.77 30.57
N GLY A 823 -8.16 -0.46 30.99
CA GLY A 823 -9.17 -1.52 31.04
C GLY A 823 -9.23 -2.39 29.77
N ILE A 824 -8.53 -2.02 28.69
CA ILE A 824 -8.38 -2.86 27.50
C ILE A 824 -7.11 -3.69 27.63
N PRO A 825 -7.18 -5.02 27.50
CA PRO A 825 -6.01 -5.87 27.65
C PRO A 825 -5.03 -5.68 26.48
N THR A 826 -3.75 -5.85 26.78
CA THR A 826 -2.70 -6.06 25.78
C THR A 826 -2.93 -7.39 25.10
N LYS A 827 -2.91 -7.41 23.78
CA LYS A 827 -3.10 -8.60 22.95
C LYS A 827 -1.77 -9.02 22.30
N SER A 828 -1.27 -10.19 22.66
CA SER A 828 -0.16 -10.87 21.99
C SER A 828 -0.73 -11.97 21.10
N THR A 829 -0.50 -11.89 19.80
CA THR A 829 -1.10 -12.76 18.79
C THR A 829 -0.03 -13.53 18.02
N VAL A 830 -0.17 -14.85 17.89
CA VAL A 830 0.50 -15.64 16.87
C VAL A 830 -0.55 -15.98 15.82
N HIS A 831 -0.36 -15.46 14.61
CA HIS A 831 -1.26 -15.67 13.48
C HIS A 831 -0.51 -16.36 12.35
N PHE A 832 -1.12 -17.40 11.77
CA PHE A 832 -0.57 -18.11 10.63
C PHE A 832 -1.64 -18.91 9.89
N GLN A 833 -1.33 -19.29 8.66
CA GLN A 833 -2.14 -20.17 7.84
C GLN A 833 -1.37 -21.48 7.60
N THR A 834 -2.08 -22.59 7.60
CA THR A 834 -1.49 -23.92 7.47
C THR A 834 -2.46 -24.92 6.82
N ARG A 835 -1.96 -26.11 6.53
CA ARG A 835 -2.79 -27.23 6.09
C ARG A 835 -3.57 -27.82 7.28
N PRO A 836 -4.79 -28.33 7.10
CA PRO A 836 -5.61 -28.86 8.20
C PRO A 836 -4.91 -29.93 9.05
N GLU A 837 -4.13 -30.81 8.43
CA GLU A 837 -3.39 -31.87 9.12
C GLU A 837 -2.26 -31.39 10.02
N MET A 838 -1.76 -30.18 9.80
CA MET A 838 -0.70 -29.58 10.62
C MET A 838 -1.23 -28.78 11.81
N LYS A 839 -2.51 -28.46 11.81
CA LYS A 839 -3.16 -27.58 12.81
C LYS A 839 -2.77 -27.89 14.26
N ASP A 840 -3.04 -29.13 14.70
CA ASP A 840 -2.85 -29.48 16.11
C ASP A 840 -1.36 -29.61 16.47
N ILE A 841 -0.52 -30.01 15.53
CA ILE A 841 0.94 -30.09 15.71
C ILE A 841 1.47 -28.68 15.96
N LEU A 842 1.13 -27.72 15.11
CA LEU A 842 1.63 -26.36 15.20
C LEU A 842 1.07 -25.60 16.40
N LEU A 843 -0.19 -25.83 16.79
CA LEU A 843 -0.73 -25.29 18.03
C LEU A 843 0.04 -25.78 19.26
N GLY A 844 0.42 -27.07 19.24
CA GLY A 844 1.28 -27.67 20.27
C GLY A 844 2.68 -27.05 20.30
N ASP A 845 3.29 -26.85 19.12
CA ASP A 845 4.62 -26.26 18.98
C ASP A 845 4.65 -24.81 19.50
N ILE A 846 3.62 -23.99 19.20
CA ILE A 846 3.49 -22.61 19.71
C ILE A 846 3.48 -22.59 21.24
N GLN A 847 2.64 -23.42 21.86
CA GLN A 847 2.54 -23.46 23.31
C GLN A 847 3.83 -23.99 23.95
N GLN A 848 4.40 -25.05 23.39
CA GLN A 848 5.64 -25.64 23.91
C GLN A 848 6.81 -24.64 23.87
N GLU A 849 6.94 -23.87 22.79
CA GLU A 849 8.02 -22.90 22.68
C GLU A 849 7.83 -21.71 23.63
N MET A 850 6.58 -21.27 23.85
CA MET A 850 6.28 -20.26 24.87
C MET A 850 6.58 -20.81 26.28
N ASP A 851 6.30 -22.07 26.56
CA ASP A 851 6.62 -22.71 27.83
C ASP A 851 8.15 -22.80 28.04
N ARG A 852 8.92 -23.13 27.00
CA ARG A 852 10.40 -23.09 27.05
C ARG A 852 10.91 -21.68 27.38
N MET A 853 10.36 -20.64 26.73
CA MET A 853 10.69 -19.25 27.05
C MET A 853 10.38 -18.93 28.52
N CYS A 854 9.29 -19.43 29.06
CA CYS A 854 8.93 -19.26 30.49
C CYS A 854 9.87 -19.99 31.45
N GLN A 855 10.37 -21.18 31.07
CA GLN A 855 11.25 -22.00 31.89
C GLN A 855 12.70 -21.50 31.83
N ASP A 856 13.26 -21.39 30.66
CA ASP A 856 14.67 -21.15 30.41
C ASP A 856 15.00 -19.66 30.23
N GLY A 857 14.04 -18.89 29.67
CA GLY A 857 14.24 -17.53 29.21
C GLY A 857 14.98 -17.47 27.87
N PRO A 858 15.35 -16.28 27.42
CA PRO A 858 16.19 -16.09 26.24
C PRO A 858 17.65 -16.38 26.56
N SER A 859 18.38 -16.92 25.60
CA SER A 859 19.83 -17.08 25.66
C SER A 859 20.56 -15.73 25.56
N GLU A 860 21.82 -15.69 25.93
CA GLU A 860 22.67 -14.51 25.82
C GLU A 860 22.82 -14.07 24.36
N LYS A 861 22.97 -15.02 23.41
CA LYS A 861 23.03 -14.75 21.96
C LYS A 861 21.72 -14.10 21.46
N GLU A 862 20.56 -14.58 21.85
CA GLU A 862 19.27 -14.01 21.47
C GLU A 862 19.10 -12.59 21.99
N MET A 863 19.46 -12.35 23.25
CA MET A 863 19.42 -11.00 23.84
C MET A 863 20.36 -10.02 23.13
N GLU A 864 21.56 -10.47 22.74
CA GLU A 864 22.52 -9.63 22.03
C GLU A 864 22.00 -9.26 20.62
N LEU A 865 21.47 -10.24 19.87
CA LEU A 865 20.90 -10.02 18.54
C LEU A 865 19.68 -9.11 18.61
N ALA A 866 18.77 -9.36 19.56
CA ALA A 866 17.60 -8.52 19.79
C ALA A 866 18.00 -7.06 20.11
N LEU A 867 18.95 -6.86 21.00
CA LEU A 867 19.43 -5.53 21.39
C LEU A 867 19.97 -4.74 20.19
N LYS A 868 20.84 -5.36 19.39
CA LYS A 868 21.40 -4.72 18.19
C LYS A 868 20.32 -4.31 17.20
N TYR A 869 19.40 -5.24 16.92
CA TYR A 869 18.29 -4.98 16.02
C TYR A 869 17.37 -3.87 16.53
N LEU A 870 16.91 -3.95 17.79
CA LEU A 870 15.92 -3.04 18.34
C LEU A 870 16.46 -1.62 18.46
N VAL A 871 17.71 -1.45 18.87
CA VAL A 871 18.38 -0.13 18.90
C VAL A 871 18.44 0.47 17.50
N LYS A 872 18.91 -0.30 16.50
CA LYS A 872 18.97 0.14 15.11
C LYS A 872 17.57 0.49 14.60
N HIS A 873 16.63 -0.42 14.77
CA HIS A 873 15.24 -0.24 14.30
C HIS A 873 14.56 0.99 14.92
N HIS A 874 14.84 1.26 16.21
CA HIS A 874 14.34 2.47 16.86
C HIS A 874 14.83 3.74 16.15
N TYR A 875 16.14 3.86 15.91
CA TYR A 875 16.68 5.04 15.23
C TYR A 875 16.19 5.17 13.79
N GLU A 876 16.04 4.07 13.06
CA GLU A 876 15.44 4.07 11.73
C GLU A 876 13.99 4.55 11.75
N ASN A 877 13.22 4.11 12.74
CA ASN A 877 11.83 4.52 12.93
C ASN A 877 11.74 6.01 13.32
N GLU A 878 12.62 6.50 14.21
CA GLU A 878 12.71 7.92 14.53
C GLU A 878 13.02 8.77 13.29
N ALA A 879 13.99 8.35 12.47
CA ALA A 879 14.33 9.04 11.24
C ALA A 879 13.16 9.04 10.24
N ARG A 880 12.41 7.94 10.14
CA ARG A 880 11.21 7.84 9.29
C ARG A 880 10.09 8.77 9.79
N ILE A 881 9.86 8.82 11.09
CA ILE A 881 8.85 9.69 11.70
C ILE A 881 9.23 11.17 11.51
N ALA A 882 10.50 11.50 11.68
CA ALA A 882 10.98 12.88 11.49
C ALA A 882 10.71 13.42 10.07
N ARG A 883 10.59 12.55 9.06
CA ARG A 883 10.28 12.91 7.68
C ARG A 883 8.79 12.93 7.33
N SER A 884 7.91 12.62 8.28
CA SER A 884 6.46 12.54 8.03
C SER A 884 5.68 13.43 8.99
N LEU A 885 5.12 14.51 8.50
CA LEU A 885 4.27 15.41 9.31
C LEU A 885 3.12 14.66 9.97
N PRO A 886 2.34 13.79 9.27
CA PRO A 886 1.28 13.03 9.92
C PRO A 886 1.76 12.11 11.04
N GLN A 887 2.96 11.54 10.94
CA GLN A 887 3.49 10.67 11.99
C GLN A 887 4.01 11.46 13.20
N GLN A 888 4.64 12.61 12.97
CA GLN A 888 5.02 13.54 14.04
C GLN A 888 3.78 14.08 14.76
N GLU A 889 2.78 14.48 14.00
CA GLU A 889 1.51 14.96 14.52
C GLU A 889 0.80 13.87 15.35
N ASN A 890 0.75 12.62 14.87
CA ASN A 890 0.15 11.51 15.62
C ASN A 890 0.84 11.26 16.98
N ARG A 891 2.17 11.42 17.09
CA ARG A 891 2.88 11.40 18.39
C ARG A 891 2.41 12.49 19.32
N MET A 892 2.16 13.69 18.80
CA MET A 892 1.60 14.79 19.59
C MET A 892 0.17 14.46 20.05
N VAL A 893 -0.65 13.82 19.19
CA VAL A 893 -1.98 13.31 19.56
C VAL A 893 -1.87 12.28 20.68
N GLU A 894 -0.95 11.32 20.60
CA GLU A 894 -0.70 10.34 21.67
C GLU A 894 -0.30 11.00 22.99
N TYR A 895 0.55 12.02 22.94
CA TYR A 895 0.89 12.81 24.13
C TYR A 895 -0.34 13.53 24.70
N VAL A 896 -1.12 14.19 23.86
CA VAL A 896 -2.30 14.98 24.28
C VAL A 896 -3.39 14.08 24.87
N ARG A 897 -3.56 12.85 24.34
CA ARG A 897 -4.56 11.87 24.81
C ARG A 897 -4.11 11.10 26.04
N TRP A 898 -2.87 10.62 26.05
CA TRP A 898 -2.40 9.60 27.01
C TRP A 898 -1.16 10.02 27.81
N GLY A 899 -0.58 11.19 27.52
CA GLY A 899 0.65 11.65 28.16
C GLY A 899 1.89 10.86 27.72
N LYS A 900 1.82 10.15 26.60
CA LYS A 900 2.89 9.32 26.07
C LYS A 900 4.06 10.19 25.62
N LYS A 901 5.23 9.97 26.20
CA LYS A 901 6.46 10.74 25.91
C LYS A 901 7.32 9.99 24.89
N TYR A 902 8.02 10.74 24.08
CA TYR A 902 9.02 10.27 23.12
C TYR A 902 10.32 11.08 23.28
N GLY A 903 11.37 10.77 22.51
CA GLY A 903 12.67 11.45 22.62
C GLY A 903 13.51 10.99 23.83
N TYR A 904 13.30 9.76 24.30
CA TYR A 904 14.14 9.14 25.32
C TYR A 904 15.38 8.48 24.71
N ASP A 905 16.43 8.31 25.54
CA ASP A 905 17.63 7.56 25.15
C ASP A 905 17.29 6.07 24.98
N ALA A 906 17.02 5.69 23.75
CA ALA A 906 16.61 4.33 23.40
C ALA A 906 17.71 3.31 23.68
N GLU A 907 18.95 3.62 23.38
CA GLU A 907 20.07 2.69 23.64
C GLU A 907 20.18 2.37 25.14
N LYS A 908 20.12 3.39 25.99
CA LYS A 908 20.12 3.20 27.43
C LYS A 908 18.91 2.40 27.91
N LEU A 909 17.73 2.66 27.32
CA LEU A 909 16.50 1.94 27.66
C LEU A 909 16.64 0.45 27.29
N TYR A 910 16.96 0.14 26.05
CA TYR A 910 17.07 -1.25 25.59
C TYR A 910 18.20 -2.01 26.31
N ARG A 911 19.37 -1.40 26.52
CA ARG A 911 20.46 -2.02 27.31
C ARG A 911 20.08 -2.30 28.76
N SER A 912 19.05 -1.66 29.28
CA SER A 912 18.57 -1.92 30.65
C SER A 912 17.66 -3.15 30.71
N VAL A 913 17.16 -3.70 29.60
CA VAL A 913 16.32 -4.91 29.56
C VAL A 913 17.19 -6.16 29.74
N SER A 914 16.87 -6.99 30.70
CA SER A 914 17.60 -8.23 30.98
C SER A 914 16.83 -9.47 30.51
N ALA A 915 17.51 -10.59 30.30
CA ALA A 915 16.90 -11.88 30.04
C ALA A 915 15.86 -12.29 31.12
N LYS A 916 16.09 -11.88 32.37
CA LYS A 916 15.15 -12.11 33.47
C LYS A 916 13.84 -11.30 33.30
N ASP A 917 13.93 -10.10 32.75
CA ASP A 917 12.74 -9.27 32.49
C ASP A 917 11.90 -9.86 31.38
N VAL A 918 12.53 -10.26 30.25
CA VAL A 918 11.86 -10.93 29.12
C VAL A 918 11.20 -12.24 29.58
N ARG A 919 11.91 -13.07 30.35
CA ARG A 919 11.37 -14.30 30.93
C ARG A 919 10.17 -14.02 31.86
N ARG A 920 10.25 -12.99 32.70
CA ARG A 920 9.15 -12.55 33.57
C ARG A 920 7.93 -12.15 32.74
N LEU A 921 8.15 -11.38 31.67
CA LEU A 921 7.10 -10.96 30.76
C LEU A 921 6.46 -12.16 30.06
N ALA A 922 7.25 -13.09 29.53
CA ALA A 922 6.75 -14.32 28.91
C ALA A 922 5.83 -15.12 29.86
N ARG A 923 6.23 -15.26 31.15
CA ARG A 923 5.38 -15.89 32.17
C ARG A 923 4.07 -15.14 32.39
N LYS A 924 4.11 -13.81 32.40
CA LYS A 924 2.91 -12.99 32.56
C LYS A 924 1.95 -13.16 31.36
N ILE A 925 2.47 -13.21 30.14
CA ILE A 925 1.71 -13.46 28.91
C ILE A 925 1.18 -14.87 28.90
N ASN A 926 2.00 -15.88 29.14
CA ASN A 926 1.59 -17.30 29.10
C ASN A 926 0.54 -17.66 30.17
N SER A 927 0.59 -16.98 31.33
CA SER A 927 -0.42 -17.16 32.38
C SER A 927 -1.70 -16.34 32.14
N ALA A 928 -1.73 -15.50 31.12
CA ALA A 928 -2.87 -14.68 30.78
C ALA A 928 -4.00 -15.51 30.13
N ARG A 929 -5.14 -14.87 29.94
CA ARG A 929 -6.26 -15.46 29.22
C ARG A 929 -5.89 -15.76 27.79
N LYS A 930 -6.32 -16.91 27.29
CA LYS A 930 -6.02 -17.36 25.93
C LYS A 930 -7.28 -17.41 25.09
N SER A 931 -7.13 -17.10 23.80
CA SER A 931 -8.11 -17.45 22.80
C SER A 931 -7.45 -18.09 21.60
N ILE A 932 -7.99 -19.20 21.16
CA ILE A 932 -7.57 -19.91 19.96
C ILE A 932 -8.74 -19.86 18.99
N LEU A 933 -8.57 -19.12 17.92
CA LEU A 933 -9.59 -18.94 16.91
C LEU A 933 -9.12 -19.66 15.64
N ILE A 934 -9.95 -20.56 15.13
CA ILE A 934 -9.64 -21.43 14.01
C ILE A 934 -10.75 -21.31 12.98
N TYR A 935 -10.38 -21.00 11.76
CA TYR A 935 -11.23 -21.06 10.60
C TYR A 935 -10.63 -22.09 9.65
N GLU A 936 -11.39 -23.14 9.36
CA GLU A 936 -10.89 -24.29 8.62
C GLU A 936 -11.75 -24.53 7.39
N GLU A 937 -11.13 -24.55 6.22
CA GLU A 937 -11.72 -25.00 4.97
C GLU A 937 -11.24 -26.43 4.71
N LYS A 938 -12.18 -27.43 4.78
CA LYS A 938 -11.90 -28.86 4.61
C LYS A 938 -12.59 -29.41 3.37
#